data_99234c601803c7dc5a7bf697973b2591
#
_entry.id   99234c601803c7dc5a7bf697973b2591
#
_cell.length_a   1.000
_cell.length_b   1.000
_cell.length_c   1.000
_cell.angle_alpha   90.00
_cell.angle_beta   90.00
_cell.angle_gamma   90.00
#
_symmetry.space_group_name_H-M   'P 1'
#
loop_
_entity.id
_entity.type
_entity.pdbx_description
1 polymer ?
#
loop_
_entity_poly.entity_id
_entity_poly.type
_entity_poly.pdbx_seq_one_letter_code
_entity_poly.pdbx_strand_id
1 'polypeptide(L)'
;MTYSKPTGAEIRQTFLDFFVEHGHTVVPSASLVPGGDQTLLFTNAGMVQFKDVFLGIDKRPYKRATDSQKCMRVAGKHNDLDDVGRDNIHHTFFEMLGNWSFGDYYKKEAITWAWQLLTDVWKLPKENIWATVFKDDQGNIPSDDEAAVTWNQMQGFIDGHVLYFGRKDNFWEMAETGPCGPCSEIHLDRGIEYCDKQDVPGHVCKVNGDCLRFLELWNLVFIQYNRLSPTQLEPLPERHVDTGMGFERIVSVLQDVDSNYRTDLLWPLIQTTQQLAGHTDEQREENFTPYRVIADHARAAAFLIADNIVPGNLGRNYITRMIIRRAYRFGGKIGLNEPFLAKVADNIIHTYGNFYSELKRNRESILNSITREEDQFQRTLDRATSHLEALLDDLNKSKQRILPGSLAADLYTTYGMPFEITRDIARENGLDVDEAGFLDAMEEHRQASGAGKFVQDQNNEGVEGYLRVLNKLKVQGSLPENGVGYDPYNRLEVSGTLLSLIKNAEPVDSASPQDEVEIILPDTCFYVESGGQVSDTGTIRSTDNQWMIEVQDMHKPIGGLIVHIGKVIHGEPKVGDEVIAEVDVKRRQDIMRNHTATHLLHAELRRVLGDHARQAGSLVAPDRLRFDFTHPEAVTHEQLAEIEAGVNRDILGDFPLKIKYKPRQQAVDEGAMALFGEKYGETVRTITIGAEKPFSYELCGGTHVHETSDIGVCLIISESSVAAGIRRIEAVTGRKAYELIQHRFELLDKSSIILGSIPEQLPEKLNGLLDELNASRKQISALMEGQVFNDFIQKLQQVKLVEDIHVLSAKLGEADADMLRQMVDRYRQQFPTNGVIVLASVKQNRPTIVAGITSDLTSRGLNAVELIKFVSAPLGGGGGGKPTLAQAGARDAAMLSKVLDSVQDWVAEHLKK
;
A
#
# COMPACT_ATOMS: atom_id res chain seq x y z
N MET A 1 -39.95 37.66 -6.40
CA MET A 1 -38.62 37.34 -5.85
C MET A 1 -38.37 35.92 -6.21
N THR A 2 -37.51 35.65 -7.16
CA THR A 2 -37.03 34.31 -7.44
C THR A 2 -36.17 33.91 -6.24
N TYR A 3 -36.71 33.03 -5.39
CA TYR A 3 -35.91 32.41 -4.34
C TYR A 3 -34.77 31.67 -5.04
N SER A 4 -33.53 32.06 -4.79
CA SER A 4 -32.38 31.27 -5.21
C SER A 4 -32.43 29.91 -4.47
N LYS A 5 -32.27 28.81 -5.19
CA LYS A 5 -32.20 27.47 -4.59
C LYS A 5 -31.03 27.46 -3.57
N PRO A 6 -31.19 26.82 -2.41
CA PRO A 6 -30.14 26.80 -1.39
C PRO A 6 -28.91 26.02 -1.88
N THR A 7 -27.72 26.49 -1.52
CA THR A 7 -26.45 25.80 -1.80
C THR A 7 -26.28 24.61 -0.86
N GLY A 8 -25.45 23.64 -1.26
CA GLY A 8 -25.11 22.53 -0.39
C GLY A 8 -24.50 22.99 0.94
N ALA A 9 -23.68 24.06 0.91
CA ALA A 9 -23.11 24.62 2.14
C ALA A 9 -24.22 25.18 3.09
N GLU A 10 -25.21 25.87 2.56
CA GLU A 10 -26.36 26.38 3.34
C GLU A 10 -27.22 25.22 3.88
N ILE A 11 -27.48 24.18 3.09
CA ILE A 11 -28.24 23.01 3.52
C ILE A 11 -27.50 22.27 4.67
N ARG A 12 -26.19 22.06 4.56
CA ARG A 12 -25.37 21.46 5.62
C ARG A 12 -25.42 22.30 6.90
N GLN A 13 -25.25 23.63 6.77
CA GLN A 13 -25.28 24.51 7.92
C GLN A 13 -26.69 24.53 8.56
N THR A 14 -27.77 24.57 7.77
CA THR A 14 -29.16 24.52 8.28
C THR A 14 -29.40 23.23 9.10
N PHE A 15 -28.89 22.08 8.65
CA PHE A 15 -29.03 20.84 9.40
C PHE A 15 -28.29 20.91 10.75
N LEU A 16 -27.06 21.39 10.76
CA LEU A 16 -26.27 21.50 11.99
C LEU A 16 -26.92 22.49 12.97
N ASP A 17 -27.33 23.69 12.50
CA ASP A 17 -27.96 24.72 13.31
C ASP A 17 -29.29 24.24 13.90
N PHE A 18 -30.11 23.54 13.12
CA PHE A 18 -31.36 22.94 13.60
C PHE A 18 -31.12 21.98 14.77
N PHE A 19 -30.13 21.12 14.71
CA PHE A 19 -29.82 20.20 15.80
C PHE A 19 -29.11 20.88 16.98
N VAL A 20 -28.35 21.94 16.76
CA VAL A 20 -27.81 22.80 17.85
C VAL A 20 -28.97 23.46 18.63
N GLU A 21 -30.03 23.97 17.98
CA GLU A 21 -31.23 24.49 18.63
C GLU A 21 -31.94 23.41 19.47
N HIS A 22 -31.79 22.14 19.12
CA HIS A 22 -32.31 21.00 19.86
C HIS A 22 -31.27 20.40 20.87
N GLY A 23 -30.21 21.18 21.20
CA GLY A 23 -29.23 20.82 22.26
C GLY A 23 -28.17 19.82 21.86
N HIS A 24 -27.92 19.65 20.57
CA HIS A 24 -26.84 18.80 20.08
C HIS A 24 -25.50 19.56 20.02
N THR A 25 -24.42 18.88 20.31
CA THR A 25 -23.07 19.39 20.13
C THR A 25 -22.61 19.08 18.70
N VAL A 26 -22.15 20.10 17.95
CA VAL A 26 -21.52 19.88 16.65
C VAL A 26 -20.14 19.24 16.90
N VAL A 27 -19.90 18.09 16.29
CA VAL A 27 -18.62 17.38 16.35
C VAL A 27 -17.96 17.36 14.98
N PRO A 28 -16.62 17.39 14.89
CA PRO A 28 -15.95 17.30 13.62
C PRO A 28 -16.12 15.91 12.99
N SER A 29 -16.19 15.87 11.66
CA SER A 29 -16.15 14.61 10.92
C SER A 29 -14.90 13.79 11.28
N ALA A 30 -15.09 12.52 11.59
CA ALA A 30 -13.97 11.61 11.76
C ALA A 30 -13.23 11.36 10.44
N SER A 31 -12.01 10.83 10.53
CA SER A 31 -11.25 10.40 9.36
C SER A 31 -11.94 9.26 8.63
N LEU A 32 -11.69 9.15 7.32
CA LEU A 32 -12.09 7.98 6.51
C LEU A 32 -11.42 6.68 6.99
N VAL A 33 -10.34 6.78 7.76
CA VAL A 33 -9.71 5.62 8.42
C VAL A 33 -10.36 5.41 9.79
N PRO A 34 -11.14 4.32 9.99
CA PRO A 34 -11.76 4.05 11.28
C PRO A 34 -10.71 3.88 12.37
N GLY A 35 -10.81 4.68 13.44
CA GLY A 35 -9.92 4.58 14.60
C GLY A 35 -10.26 3.31 15.40
N GLY A 36 -9.34 2.34 15.43
CA GLY A 36 -9.44 1.16 16.31
C GLY A 36 -10.37 0.04 15.86
N ASP A 37 -11.07 0.14 14.74
CA ASP A 37 -11.88 -0.94 14.18
C ASP A 37 -11.18 -1.59 12.97
N GLN A 38 -10.74 -2.83 13.16
CA GLN A 38 -10.08 -3.61 12.09
C GLN A 38 -11.08 -4.30 11.16
N THR A 39 -12.37 -4.33 11.51
CA THR A 39 -13.41 -4.98 10.71
C THR A 39 -13.89 -4.11 9.54
N LEU A 40 -13.62 -2.79 9.60
CA LEU A 40 -13.99 -1.83 8.58
C LEU A 40 -12.76 -1.31 7.82
N LEU A 41 -12.83 -1.37 6.51
CA LEU A 41 -11.79 -0.79 5.65
C LEU A 41 -11.84 0.76 5.72
N PHE A 42 -13.05 1.33 5.66
CA PHE A 42 -13.28 2.77 5.74
C PHE A 42 -14.44 3.10 6.67
N THR A 43 -14.50 4.35 7.12
CA THR A 43 -15.69 4.90 7.77
C THR A 43 -16.83 4.94 6.75
N ASN A 44 -17.82 4.06 6.91
CA ASN A 44 -18.94 3.87 5.98
C ASN A 44 -20.26 4.47 6.45
N ALA A 45 -20.31 4.95 7.70
CA ALA A 45 -21.48 5.59 8.31
C ALA A 45 -21.05 6.53 9.44
N GLY A 46 -21.93 7.50 9.78
CA GLY A 46 -21.68 8.50 10.81
C GLY A 46 -21.44 7.93 12.20
N MET A 47 -22.10 6.84 12.53
CA MET A 47 -21.97 6.18 13.83
C MET A 47 -20.63 5.55 14.13
N VAL A 48 -19.77 5.31 13.14
CA VAL A 48 -18.50 4.57 13.33
C VAL A 48 -17.63 5.24 14.40
N GLN A 49 -17.60 6.56 14.45
CA GLN A 49 -16.87 7.31 15.48
C GLN A 49 -17.47 7.21 16.89
N PHE A 50 -18.71 6.72 17.02
CA PHE A 50 -19.44 6.60 18.28
C PHE A 50 -19.68 5.15 18.71
N LYS A 51 -19.12 4.16 18.02
CA LYS A 51 -19.31 2.74 18.32
C LYS A 51 -19.09 2.42 19.81
N ASP A 52 -17.97 2.88 20.35
CA ASP A 52 -17.58 2.61 21.73
C ASP A 52 -18.47 3.38 22.74
N VAL A 53 -19.06 4.51 22.33
CA VAL A 53 -20.05 5.23 23.14
C VAL A 53 -21.36 4.45 23.23
N PHE A 54 -21.86 3.90 22.12
CA PHE A 54 -23.06 3.05 22.12
C PHE A 54 -22.88 1.78 22.96
N LEU A 55 -21.67 1.23 22.98
CA LEU A 55 -21.34 0.06 23.80
C LEU A 55 -21.06 0.39 25.27
N GLY A 56 -21.08 1.67 25.66
CA GLY A 56 -20.78 2.13 27.03
C GLY A 56 -19.29 2.03 27.41
N ILE A 57 -18.41 1.77 26.44
CA ILE A 57 -16.95 1.66 26.62
C ILE A 57 -16.32 3.06 26.73
N ASP A 58 -16.79 4.01 25.91
CA ASP A 58 -16.36 5.43 25.90
C ASP A 58 -17.47 6.32 26.45
N LYS A 59 -17.10 7.43 27.11
CA LYS A 59 -18.04 8.45 27.59
C LYS A 59 -17.67 9.81 27.06
N ARG A 60 -18.64 10.48 26.45
CA ARG A 60 -18.48 11.85 25.93
C ARG A 60 -19.00 12.88 26.93
N PRO A 61 -18.48 14.11 26.92
CA PRO A 61 -18.99 15.21 27.77
C PRO A 61 -20.39 15.69 27.36
N TYR A 62 -20.96 15.13 26.31
CA TYR A 62 -22.27 15.45 25.75
C TYR A 62 -23.10 14.18 25.55
N LYS A 63 -24.43 14.31 25.60
CA LYS A 63 -25.38 13.22 25.32
C LYS A 63 -26.05 13.29 23.95
N ARG A 64 -25.85 14.39 23.24
CA ARG A 64 -26.36 14.62 21.89
C ARG A 64 -25.24 15.13 21.00
N ALA A 65 -25.11 14.59 19.81
CA ALA A 65 -24.13 15.04 18.82
C ALA A 65 -24.79 15.21 17.45
N THR A 66 -24.20 16.08 16.62
CA THR A 66 -24.54 16.23 15.20
C THR A 66 -23.30 16.53 14.39
N ASP A 67 -23.22 16.01 13.16
CA ASP A 67 -22.16 16.35 12.21
C ASP A 67 -22.56 16.13 10.76
N SER A 68 -21.62 16.44 9.85
CA SER A 68 -21.57 15.96 8.47
C SER A 68 -20.35 15.06 8.32
N GLN A 69 -20.56 13.74 8.35
CA GLN A 69 -19.50 12.74 8.34
C GLN A 69 -19.10 12.35 6.93
N LYS A 70 -17.78 12.37 6.66
CA LYS A 70 -17.18 11.79 5.47
C LYS A 70 -17.36 10.27 5.50
N CYS A 71 -17.96 9.70 4.45
CA CYS A 71 -18.19 8.27 4.32
C CYS A 71 -17.64 7.72 3.01
N MET A 72 -17.18 6.47 3.05
CA MET A 72 -16.65 5.77 1.87
C MET A 72 -17.23 4.34 1.77
N ARG A 73 -17.82 4.01 0.59
CA ARG A 73 -18.43 2.71 0.32
C ARG A 73 -17.89 2.12 -0.97
N VAL A 74 -16.80 1.35 -0.88
CA VAL A 74 -16.07 0.77 -2.03
C VAL A 74 -15.71 -0.70 -1.83
N ALA A 75 -16.05 -1.28 -0.68
CA ALA A 75 -15.73 -2.67 -0.36
C ALA A 75 -16.60 -3.18 0.80
N GLY A 76 -16.71 -4.50 0.93
CA GLY A 76 -17.43 -5.17 2.02
C GLY A 76 -18.94 -5.21 1.79
N LYS A 77 -19.71 -5.26 2.90
CA LYS A 77 -21.18 -5.39 2.88
C LYS A 77 -21.88 -4.21 2.18
N HIS A 78 -21.27 -3.01 2.23
CA HIS A 78 -21.74 -1.80 1.58
C HIS A 78 -20.71 -1.40 0.50
N ASN A 79 -20.96 -1.79 -0.74
CA ASN A 79 -20.09 -1.50 -1.88
C ASN A 79 -20.91 -0.90 -3.01
N ASP A 80 -20.74 0.41 -3.23
CA ASP A 80 -21.46 1.18 -4.26
C ASP A 80 -20.64 1.37 -5.54
N LEU A 81 -19.38 0.87 -5.59
CA LEU A 81 -18.43 1.09 -6.69
C LEU A 81 -18.97 0.69 -8.07
N ASP A 82 -19.74 -0.41 -8.14
CA ASP A 82 -20.27 -0.94 -9.39
C ASP A 82 -21.43 -0.11 -9.93
N ASP A 83 -22.15 0.62 -9.06
CA ASP A 83 -23.29 1.47 -9.42
C ASP A 83 -22.86 2.89 -9.80
N VAL A 84 -21.68 3.33 -9.32
CA VAL A 84 -21.14 4.67 -9.62
C VAL A 84 -20.95 4.87 -11.12
N GLY A 85 -21.59 5.93 -11.61
CA GLY A 85 -21.61 6.32 -13.02
C GLY A 85 -22.75 5.67 -13.82
N ARG A 86 -23.38 4.61 -13.31
CA ARG A 86 -24.51 3.91 -13.97
C ARG A 86 -25.87 4.47 -13.58
N ASP A 87 -25.96 5.01 -12.38
CA ASP A 87 -27.16 5.68 -11.88
C ASP A 87 -26.92 7.14 -11.46
N ASN A 88 -27.93 7.76 -10.89
CA ASN A 88 -27.95 9.19 -10.55
C ASN A 88 -27.68 9.48 -9.07
N ILE A 89 -27.54 8.46 -8.20
CA ILE A 89 -27.63 8.60 -6.74
C ILE A 89 -26.50 7.92 -5.96
N HIS A 90 -25.76 6.94 -6.51
CA HIS A 90 -24.68 6.24 -5.80
C HIS A 90 -23.33 6.93 -5.97
N HIS A 91 -22.56 6.90 -4.89
CA HIS A 91 -21.22 7.49 -4.80
C HIS A 91 -20.27 6.60 -4.02
N THR A 92 -18.98 6.57 -4.42
CA THR A 92 -17.94 5.94 -3.61
C THR A 92 -17.64 6.74 -2.35
N PHE A 93 -17.57 8.07 -2.47
CA PHE A 93 -17.46 9.01 -1.37
C PHE A 93 -18.73 9.86 -1.29
N PHE A 94 -19.27 10.01 -0.08
CA PHE A 94 -20.43 10.89 0.16
C PHE A 94 -20.37 11.49 1.57
N GLU A 95 -21.17 12.54 1.79
CA GLU A 95 -21.37 13.08 3.12
C GLU A 95 -22.65 12.51 3.73
N MET A 96 -22.61 12.16 5.01
CA MET A 96 -23.75 11.71 5.77
C MET A 96 -24.04 12.73 6.87
N LEU A 97 -25.19 13.39 6.79
CA LEU A 97 -25.67 14.23 7.88
C LEU A 97 -26.25 13.36 8.98
N GLY A 98 -25.75 13.52 10.20
CA GLY A 98 -26.13 12.68 11.32
C GLY A 98 -26.49 13.45 12.58
N ASN A 99 -27.43 12.90 13.35
CA ASN A 99 -27.70 13.31 14.72
C ASN A 99 -27.83 12.09 15.62
N TRP A 100 -27.26 12.18 16.83
CA TRP A 100 -27.10 11.05 17.75
C TRP A 100 -27.63 11.39 19.14
N SER A 101 -28.21 10.36 19.79
CA SER A 101 -28.57 10.38 21.20
C SER A 101 -27.87 9.24 21.94
N PHE A 102 -27.16 9.58 22.98
CA PHE A 102 -26.47 8.63 23.86
C PHE A 102 -27.24 8.48 25.18
N GLY A 103 -28.31 7.66 25.15
CA GLY A 103 -29.17 7.42 26.30
C GLY A 103 -29.97 8.64 26.78
N ASP A 104 -30.34 9.58 25.89
CA ASP A 104 -31.05 10.79 26.24
C ASP A 104 -32.47 10.82 25.61
N TYR A 105 -32.60 11.08 24.31
CA TYR A 105 -33.90 10.99 23.61
C TYR A 105 -33.97 9.70 22.76
N TYR A 106 -35.19 9.36 22.29
CA TYR A 106 -35.41 8.15 21.51
C TYR A 106 -36.36 8.42 20.33
N LYS A 107 -37.19 7.46 19.93
CA LYS A 107 -37.99 7.45 18.70
C LYS A 107 -38.88 8.67 18.51
N LYS A 108 -39.59 9.08 19.56
CA LYS A 108 -40.55 10.19 19.48
C LYS A 108 -39.86 11.48 19.07
N GLU A 109 -38.82 11.86 19.76
CA GLU A 109 -38.08 13.10 19.45
C GLU A 109 -37.39 13.00 18.09
N ALA A 110 -36.74 11.87 17.79
CA ALA A 110 -36.06 11.65 16.52
C ALA A 110 -37.01 11.81 15.32
N ILE A 111 -38.14 11.14 15.34
CA ILE A 111 -39.18 11.24 14.31
C ILE A 111 -39.78 12.65 14.23
N THR A 112 -40.07 13.26 15.38
CA THR A 112 -40.65 14.63 15.41
C THR A 112 -39.69 15.62 14.79
N TRP A 113 -38.38 15.60 15.15
CA TRP A 113 -37.40 16.53 14.61
C TRP A 113 -37.13 16.28 13.13
N ALA A 114 -37.08 15.02 12.71
CA ALA A 114 -36.94 14.68 11.30
C ALA A 114 -38.12 15.25 10.48
N TRP A 115 -39.34 15.07 10.95
CA TRP A 115 -40.53 15.61 10.32
C TRP A 115 -40.50 17.15 10.24
N GLN A 116 -40.17 17.83 11.35
CA GLN A 116 -40.06 19.28 11.42
C GLN A 116 -39.00 19.85 10.44
N LEU A 117 -37.81 19.23 10.41
CA LEU A 117 -36.76 19.67 9.51
C LEU A 117 -37.19 19.56 8.05
N LEU A 118 -37.76 18.41 7.66
CA LEU A 118 -38.15 18.16 6.28
C LEU A 118 -39.35 19.06 5.84
N THR A 119 -40.38 19.23 6.70
CA THR A 119 -41.63 19.85 6.29
C THR A 119 -41.74 21.31 6.73
N ASP A 120 -41.20 21.68 7.89
CA ASP A 120 -41.35 23.04 8.42
C ASP A 120 -40.14 23.93 8.11
N VAL A 121 -38.93 23.36 8.02
CA VAL A 121 -37.73 24.12 7.65
C VAL A 121 -37.48 24.05 6.15
N TRP A 122 -37.33 22.86 5.57
CA TRP A 122 -37.04 22.67 4.14
C TRP A 122 -38.28 22.66 3.23
N LYS A 123 -39.47 22.69 3.80
CA LYS A 123 -40.77 22.85 3.07
C LYS A 123 -41.05 21.74 2.05
N LEU A 124 -40.58 20.52 2.28
CA LEU A 124 -40.93 19.39 1.41
C LEU A 124 -42.46 19.12 1.49
N PRO A 125 -43.11 18.74 0.38
CA PRO A 125 -44.53 18.41 0.34
C PRO A 125 -44.84 17.23 1.27
N LYS A 126 -45.71 17.46 2.26
CA LYS A 126 -46.07 16.44 3.27
C LYS A 126 -46.69 15.20 2.64
N GLU A 127 -47.45 15.41 1.57
CA GLU A 127 -48.14 14.37 0.80
C GLU A 127 -47.21 13.42 0.04
N ASN A 128 -45.96 13.80 -0.17
CA ASN A 128 -44.97 13.00 -0.90
C ASN A 128 -44.06 12.19 0.03
N ILE A 129 -44.18 12.39 1.35
CA ILE A 129 -43.30 11.72 2.31
C ILE A 129 -43.90 10.40 2.76
N TRP A 130 -43.11 9.35 2.70
CA TRP A 130 -43.41 7.99 3.15
C TRP A 130 -42.42 7.57 4.25
N ALA A 131 -42.89 6.80 5.21
CA ALA A 131 -42.05 6.23 6.27
C ALA A 131 -42.07 4.71 6.23
N THR A 132 -40.95 4.07 6.48
CA THR A 132 -40.88 2.63 6.69
C THR A 132 -40.57 2.34 8.15
N VAL A 133 -41.05 1.20 8.67
CA VAL A 133 -40.80 0.73 10.04
C VAL A 133 -40.55 -0.76 10.04
N PHE A 134 -39.81 -1.23 11.04
CA PHE A 134 -39.40 -2.61 11.16
C PHE A 134 -40.56 -3.56 11.53
N LYS A 135 -40.62 -4.69 10.82
CA LYS A 135 -41.43 -5.87 11.19
C LYS A 135 -40.62 -7.14 10.95
N ASP A 136 -40.34 -7.86 12.02
CA ASP A 136 -39.51 -9.07 11.91
C ASP A 136 -40.23 -10.20 11.14
N ASP A 137 -39.66 -10.58 10.04
CA ASP A 137 -40.08 -11.70 9.19
C ASP A 137 -39.70 -13.06 9.78
N GLN A 138 -38.78 -13.11 10.75
CA GLN A 138 -38.36 -14.30 11.48
C GLN A 138 -39.05 -14.47 12.83
N GLY A 139 -39.74 -13.45 13.32
CA GLY A 139 -40.52 -13.50 14.55
C GLY A 139 -39.73 -13.49 15.86
N ASN A 140 -38.44 -13.15 15.83
CA ASN A 140 -37.56 -13.14 17.01
C ASN A 140 -37.46 -11.77 17.70
N ILE A 141 -37.79 -10.69 16.99
CA ILE A 141 -37.71 -9.31 17.47
C ILE A 141 -39.10 -8.67 17.32
N PRO A 142 -39.60 -7.94 18.33
CA PRO A 142 -40.90 -7.25 18.24
C PRO A 142 -40.92 -6.27 17.05
N SER A 143 -42.05 -6.17 16.36
CA SER A 143 -42.30 -5.14 15.36
C SER A 143 -42.25 -3.75 16.00
N ASP A 144 -41.82 -2.75 15.23
CA ASP A 144 -41.68 -1.38 15.72
C ASP A 144 -42.98 -0.56 15.59
N ASP A 145 -44.01 -1.03 16.31
CA ASP A 145 -45.29 -0.34 16.31
C ASP A 145 -45.22 1.03 16.98
N GLU A 146 -44.25 1.28 17.87
CA GLU A 146 -44.01 2.57 18.51
C GLU A 146 -43.65 3.63 17.47
N ALA A 147 -42.72 3.32 16.55
CA ALA A 147 -42.34 4.21 15.47
C ALA A 147 -43.54 4.45 14.52
N ALA A 148 -44.29 3.38 14.18
CA ALA A 148 -45.47 3.52 13.32
C ALA A 148 -46.56 4.43 13.91
N VAL A 149 -46.85 4.27 15.19
CA VAL A 149 -47.79 5.13 15.92
C VAL A 149 -47.27 6.56 15.94
N THR A 150 -45.99 6.76 16.18
CA THR A 150 -45.39 8.10 16.23
C THR A 150 -45.53 8.82 14.88
N TRP A 151 -45.25 8.13 13.76
CA TRP A 151 -45.41 8.70 12.41
C TRP A 151 -46.89 9.12 12.14
N ASN A 152 -47.83 8.24 12.43
CA ASN A 152 -49.24 8.52 12.23
C ASN A 152 -49.80 9.69 13.10
N GLN A 153 -49.08 10.08 14.15
CA GLN A 153 -49.41 11.23 15.00
C GLN A 153 -48.80 12.55 14.49
N MET A 154 -47.92 12.54 13.49
CA MET A 154 -47.34 13.76 12.95
C MET A 154 -48.37 14.57 12.20
N GLN A 155 -48.43 15.89 12.49
CA GLN A 155 -49.42 16.78 11.90
C GLN A 155 -49.24 16.91 10.38
N GLY A 156 -50.24 16.42 9.64
CA GLY A 156 -50.25 16.44 8.18
C GLY A 156 -49.53 15.25 7.53
N PHE A 157 -49.15 14.25 8.27
CA PHE A 157 -48.70 12.97 7.72
C PHE A 157 -49.92 12.21 7.17
N ILE A 158 -49.76 11.55 6.03
CA ILE A 158 -50.88 10.90 5.31
C ILE A 158 -51.11 9.49 5.85
N ASP A 159 -52.33 9.18 6.15
CA ASP A 159 -52.73 7.83 6.56
C ASP A 159 -52.38 6.80 5.49
N GLY A 160 -51.77 5.71 5.89
CA GLY A 160 -51.31 4.65 4.98
C GLY A 160 -49.94 4.86 4.37
N HIS A 161 -49.26 5.97 4.64
CA HIS A 161 -47.85 6.20 4.23
C HIS A 161 -46.83 5.59 5.17
N VAL A 162 -47.23 4.88 6.23
CA VAL A 162 -46.34 4.04 7.04
C VAL A 162 -46.36 2.61 6.52
N LEU A 163 -45.23 2.09 6.10
CA LEU A 163 -45.07 0.74 5.56
C LEU A 163 -44.13 -0.10 6.44
N TYR A 164 -44.47 -1.41 6.57
CA TYR A 164 -43.64 -2.35 7.35
C TYR A 164 -42.75 -3.18 6.45
N PHE A 165 -41.44 -3.26 6.79
CA PHE A 165 -40.45 -4.06 6.08
C PHE A 165 -39.62 -4.90 7.05
N GLY A 166 -39.01 -5.98 6.53
CA GLY A 166 -38.22 -6.94 7.29
C GLY A 166 -36.80 -6.51 7.61
N ARG A 167 -36.01 -7.51 8.03
CA ARG A 167 -34.62 -7.29 8.43
C ARG A 167 -33.74 -6.72 7.33
N LYS A 168 -34.01 -7.04 6.10
CA LYS A 168 -33.21 -6.56 4.95
C LYS A 168 -33.23 -5.04 4.84
N ASP A 169 -34.39 -4.43 5.06
CA ASP A 169 -34.60 -2.99 4.77
C ASP A 169 -34.65 -2.17 6.08
N ASN A 170 -35.32 -2.65 7.13
CA ASN A 170 -35.57 -1.88 8.35
C ASN A 170 -34.90 -2.43 9.63
N PHE A 171 -33.80 -3.17 9.51
CA PHE A 171 -32.95 -3.53 10.65
C PHE A 171 -31.50 -3.25 10.33
N TRP A 172 -30.95 -2.20 10.94
CA TRP A 172 -29.61 -1.74 10.63
C TRP A 172 -28.55 -2.46 11.48
N GLU A 173 -27.43 -2.82 10.84
CA GLU A 173 -26.30 -3.52 11.43
C GLU A 173 -24.99 -2.90 10.91
N MET A 174 -24.10 -2.52 11.83
CA MET A 174 -22.82 -1.90 11.47
C MET A 174 -21.92 -2.86 10.68
N ALA A 175 -21.83 -4.10 11.15
CA ALA A 175 -21.03 -5.19 10.58
C ALA A 175 -21.61 -6.54 11.02
N GLU A 176 -20.83 -7.62 10.95
CA GLU A 176 -21.24 -8.94 11.47
C GLU A 176 -21.44 -8.94 12.98
N THR A 177 -20.73 -8.07 13.71
CA THR A 177 -20.84 -7.86 15.15
C THR A 177 -20.87 -6.37 15.48
N GLY A 178 -21.46 -5.98 16.60
CA GLY A 178 -21.55 -4.61 17.09
C GLY A 178 -22.95 -4.07 17.31
N PRO A 179 -23.10 -2.76 17.57
CA PRO A 179 -24.39 -2.12 17.81
C PRO A 179 -25.34 -2.29 16.62
N CYS A 180 -26.60 -2.58 16.91
CA CYS A 180 -27.63 -2.76 15.89
C CYS A 180 -29.02 -2.48 16.46
N GLY A 181 -30.02 -2.34 15.57
CA GLY A 181 -31.40 -2.16 15.98
C GLY A 181 -32.36 -1.91 14.82
N PRO A 182 -33.67 -1.88 15.10
CA PRO A 182 -34.68 -1.51 14.10
C PRO A 182 -34.47 -0.09 13.63
N CYS A 183 -34.87 0.17 12.40
CA CYS A 183 -34.79 1.52 11.86
C CYS A 183 -36.07 1.93 11.13
N SER A 184 -36.20 3.24 10.94
CA SER A 184 -37.28 3.86 10.18
C SER A 184 -36.69 4.74 9.10
N GLU A 185 -36.95 4.42 7.84
CA GLU A 185 -36.49 5.18 6.71
C GLU A 185 -37.54 6.19 6.25
N ILE A 186 -37.09 7.33 5.77
CA ILE A 186 -37.92 8.39 5.20
C ILE A 186 -37.66 8.44 3.70
N HIS A 187 -38.71 8.22 2.93
CA HIS A 187 -38.71 8.24 1.48
C HIS A 187 -39.51 9.40 0.93
N LEU A 188 -39.06 9.97 -0.17
CA LEU A 188 -39.78 10.99 -0.91
C LEU A 188 -40.30 10.42 -2.24
N ASP A 189 -41.60 10.45 -2.48
CA ASP A 189 -42.16 10.24 -3.82
C ASP A 189 -41.89 11.47 -4.69
N ARG A 190 -40.96 11.30 -5.65
CA ARG A 190 -40.54 12.37 -6.57
C ARG A 190 -41.53 12.55 -7.77
N GLY A 191 -42.50 11.66 -7.89
CA GLY A 191 -43.42 11.61 -9.04
C GLY A 191 -43.05 10.56 -10.05
N ILE A 192 -44.02 10.26 -10.91
CA ILE A 192 -43.87 9.20 -11.93
C ILE A 192 -42.80 9.54 -12.96
N GLU A 193 -42.53 10.80 -13.20
CA GLU A 193 -41.50 11.30 -14.12
C GLU A 193 -40.09 10.92 -13.74
N TYR A 194 -39.85 10.61 -12.46
CA TYR A 194 -38.56 10.11 -11.98
C TYR A 194 -38.41 8.59 -12.03
N CYS A 195 -39.42 7.85 -12.50
CA CYS A 195 -39.31 6.42 -12.68
C CYS A 195 -38.47 6.10 -13.93
N ASP A 196 -37.30 5.56 -13.73
CA ASP A 196 -36.35 5.12 -14.78
C ASP A 196 -36.73 3.78 -15.43
N LYS A 197 -37.82 3.13 -14.97
CA LYS A 197 -38.31 1.84 -15.44
C LYS A 197 -39.73 1.89 -15.95
N GLN A 198 -40.23 3.06 -16.39
CA GLN A 198 -41.60 3.21 -16.90
C GLN A 198 -41.91 2.27 -18.07
N ASP A 199 -40.92 2.02 -18.92
CA ASP A 199 -41.04 1.18 -20.13
C ASP A 199 -40.79 -0.31 -19.86
N VAL A 200 -40.50 -0.72 -18.61
CA VAL A 200 -40.23 -2.12 -18.28
C VAL A 200 -41.54 -2.85 -18.03
N PRO A 201 -41.89 -3.86 -18.82
CA PRO A 201 -43.18 -4.61 -18.67
C PRO A 201 -43.30 -5.23 -17.27
N GLY A 202 -44.39 -4.92 -16.57
CA GLY A 202 -44.66 -5.47 -15.23
C GLY A 202 -44.02 -4.68 -14.08
N HIS A 203 -43.30 -3.60 -14.36
CA HIS A 203 -42.76 -2.73 -13.30
C HIS A 203 -43.89 -2.03 -12.52
N VAL A 204 -43.71 -2.00 -11.18
CA VAL A 204 -44.60 -1.29 -10.25
C VAL A 204 -43.75 -0.44 -9.33
N CYS A 205 -43.92 0.87 -9.40
CA CYS A 205 -43.27 1.80 -8.49
C CYS A 205 -43.76 1.58 -7.06
N LYS A 206 -42.86 1.39 -6.11
CA LYS A 206 -43.15 1.23 -4.69
C LYS A 206 -41.95 1.70 -3.84
N VAL A 207 -42.21 2.04 -2.58
CA VAL A 207 -41.15 2.27 -1.57
C VAL A 207 -40.32 1.01 -1.42
N ASN A 208 -39.01 1.17 -1.28
CA ASN A 208 -38.02 0.11 -1.31
C ASN A 208 -38.11 -0.78 -2.58
N GLY A 209 -38.56 -0.15 -3.69
CA GLY A 209 -38.55 -0.72 -5.02
C GLY A 209 -37.22 -0.52 -5.74
N ASP A 210 -37.23 -0.92 -7.02
CA ASP A 210 -36.05 -0.92 -7.87
C ASP A 210 -35.97 0.25 -8.87
N CYS A 211 -36.80 1.31 -8.70
CA CYS A 211 -36.80 2.52 -9.53
C CYS A 211 -36.56 3.79 -8.71
N LEU A 212 -36.17 4.87 -9.39
CA LEU A 212 -35.76 6.14 -8.80
C LEU A 212 -36.90 7.06 -8.35
N ARG A 213 -38.19 6.63 -8.46
CA ARG A 213 -39.35 7.42 -8.04
C ARG A 213 -39.37 7.68 -6.53
N PHE A 214 -39.22 6.60 -5.71
CA PHE A 214 -39.22 6.70 -4.25
C PHE A 214 -37.76 6.78 -3.77
N LEU A 215 -37.29 7.97 -3.45
CA LEU A 215 -35.92 8.21 -3.02
C LEU A 215 -35.82 8.15 -1.49
N GLU A 216 -35.04 7.21 -0.97
CA GLU A 216 -34.64 7.20 0.44
C GLU A 216 -33.79 8.44 0.76
N LEU A 217 -34.24 9.28 1.68
CA LEU A 217 -33.55 10.48 2.12
C LEU A 217 -32.79 10.25 3.43
N TRP A 218 -33.44 9.60 4.41
CA TRP A 218 -32.94 9.56 5.78
C TRP A 218 -33.29 8.25 6.46
N ASN A 219 -32.32 7.65 7.15
CA ASN A 219 -32.51 6.47 7.97
C ASN A 219 -32.38 6.84 9.46
N LEU A 220 -33.41 6.59 10.26
CA LEU A 220 -33.47 6.79 11.71
C LEU A 220 -33.28 5.43 12.40
N VAL A 221 -32.06 5.17 12.89
CA VAL A 221 -31.72 3.89 13.53
C VAL A 221 -31.89 3.97 15.04
N PHE A 222 -32.63 3.02 15.60
CA PHE A 222 -32.91 2.91 17.03
C PHE A 222 -32.05 1.79 17.65
N ILE A 223 -30.81 2.16 18.02
CA ILE A 223 -29.83 1.23 18.55
C ILE A 223 -30.26 0.76 19.94
N GLN A 224 -30.49 -0.54 20.06
CA GLN A 224 -30.93 -1.18 21.33
C GLN A 224 -30.32 -2.54 21.56
N TYR A 225 -29.53 -3.07 20.62
CA TYR A 225 -28.88 -4.37 20.73
C TYR A 225 -27.40 -4.26 20.40
N ASN A 226 -26.62 -5.17 20.99
CA ASN A 226 -25.28 -5.52 20.56
C ASN A 226 -25.30 -6.93 19.94
N ARG A 227 -24.86 -7.08 18.71
CA ARG A 227 -24.69 -8.35 18.05
C ARG A 227 -23.32 -8.94 18.41
N LEU A 228 -23.31 -10.06 19.12
CA LEU A 228 -22.09 -10.79 19.49
C LEU A 228 -21.71 -11.84 18.45
N SER A 229 -22.70 -12.42 17.74
CA SER A 229 -22.52 -13.36 16.64
C SER A 229 -23.70 -13.27 15.67
N PRO A 230 -23.66 -13.92 14.50
CA PRO A 230 -24.77 -13.91 13.53
C PRO A 230 -26.12 -14.34 14.12
N THR A 231 -26.10 -15.11 15.20
CA THR A 231 -27.33 -15.67 15.86
C THR A 231 -27.59 -15.11 17.25
N GLN A 232 -26.69 -14.30 17.82
CA GLN A 232 -26.81 -13.83 19.21
C GLN A 232 -26.90 -12.31 19.28
N LEU A 233 -28.03 -11.80 19.76
CA LEU A 233 -28.28 -10.39 20.05
C LEU A 233 -28.45 -10.21 21.57
N GLU A 234 -27.74 -9.25 22.15
CA GLU A 234 -27.91 -8.86 23.55
C GLU A 234 -28.45 -7.43 23.64
N PRO A 235 -29.46 -7.17 24.50
CA PRO A 235 -29.95 -5.80 24.73
C PRO A 235 -28.87 -4.92 25.30
N LEU A 236 -28.74 -3.68 24.81
CA LEU A 236 -27.89 -2.67 25.41
C LEU A 236 -28.50 -2.13 26.70
N PRO A 237 -27.67 -1.67 27.66
CA PRO A 237 -28.15 -1.08 28.93
C PRO A 237 -28.97 0.18 28.71
N GLU A 238 -28.63 0.97 27.69
CA GLU A 238 -29.30 2.22 27.31
C GLU A 238 -29.77 2.14 25.85
N ARG A 239 -30.79 2.92 25.51
CA ARG A 239 -31.30 3.05 24.14
C ARG A 239 -30.71 4.28 23.52
N HIS A 240 -30.28 4.16 22.27
CA HIS A 240 -29.59 5.22 21.55
C HIS A 240 -30.27 5.52 20.23
N VAL A 241 -30.02 6.71 19.70
CA VAL A 241 -30.42 7.07 18.34
C VAL A 241 -29.17 7.31 17.52
N ASP A 242 -29.14 6.70 16.36
CA ASP A 242 -28.20 6.97 15.27
C ASP A 242 -29.01 7.35 14.04
N THR A 243 -28.64 8.42 13.36
CA THR A 243 -29.32 8.76 12.11
C THR A 243 -28.34 9.06 10.98
N GLY A 244 -28.73 8.74 9.76
CA GLY A 244 -27.94 9.00 8.58
C GLY A 244 -28.78 9.48 7.41
N MET A 245 -28.61 10.77 7.03
CA MET A 245 -29.19 11.34 5.83
C MET A 245 -28.15 11.47 4.73
N GLY A 246 -28.46 10.97 3.54
CA GLY A 246 -27.60 11.17 2.36
C GLY A 246 -27.56 12.63 1.96
N PHE A 247 -26.43 13.29 2.17
CA PHE A 247 -26.31 14.74 1.93
C PHE A 247 -26.52 15.08 0.46
N GLU A 248 -25.89 14.37 -0.45
CA GLU A 248 -26.04 14.59 -1.89
C GLU A 248 -27.50 14.38 -2.35
N ARG A 249 -28.21 13.41 -1.74
CA ARG A 249 -29.63 13.14 -2.04
C ARG A 249 -30.52 14.31 -1.63
N ILE A 250 -30.39 14.79 -0.39
CA ILE A 250 -31.22 15.92 0.07
C ILE A 250 -30.89 17.23 -0.67
N VAL A 251 -29.61 17.44 -1.03
CA VAL A 251 -29.21 18.59 -1.84
C VAL A 251 -29.85 18.51 -3.22
N SER A 252 -29.88 17.33 -3.88
CA SER A 252 -30.55 17.20 -5.19
C SER A 252 -32.04 17.50 -5.14
N VAL A 253 -32.70 17.10 -4.07
CA VAL A 253 -34.12 17.38 -3.85
C VAL A 253 -34.36 18.88 -3.64
N LEU A 254 -33.61 19.53 -2.74
CA LEU A 254 -33.80 20.95 -2.42
C LEU A 254 -33.35 21.90 -3.55
N GLN A 255 -32.41 21.44 -4.36
CA GLN A 255 -32.02 22.13 -5.59
C GLN A 255 -32.89 21.76 -6.80
N ASP A 256 -33.89 20.88 -6.63
CA ASP A 256 -34.82 20.44 -7.67
C ASP A 256 -34.07 20.05 -8.95
N VAL A 257 -33.17 19.07 -8.82
CA VAL A 257 -32.42 18.47 -9.93
C VAL A 257 -32.63 16.95 -9.94
N ASP A 258 -32.51 16.36 -11.11
CA ASP A 258 -32.82 14.96 -11.35
C ASP A 258 -31.68 13.98 -10.93
N SER A 259 -30.51 14.53 -10.59
CA SER A 259 -29.33 13.74 -10.26
C SER A 259 -28.46 14.43 -9.22
N ASN A 260 -27.87 13.68 -8.31
CA ASN A 260 -26.85 14.18 -7.37
C ASN A 260 -25.69 14.86 -8.12
N TYR A 261 -25.36 14.38 -9.32
CA TYR A 261 -24.29 14.91 -10.16
C TYR A 261 -24.59 16.27 -10.78
N ARG A 262 -25.86 16.76 -10.71
CA ARG A 262 -26.28 18.09 -11.18
C ARG A 262 -26.39 19.13 -10.07
N THR A 263 -26.05 18.74 -8.84
CA THR A 263 -26.00 19.65 -7.69
C THR A 263 -24.78 20.57 -7.74
N ASP A 264 -24.79 21.66 -7.00
CA ASP A 264 -23.64 22.54 -6.83
C ASP A 264 -22.42 21.87 -6.19
N LEU A 265 -22.59 20.68 -5.62
CA LEU A 265 -21.53 19.86 -5.06
C LEU A 265 -20.66 19.17 -6.14
N LEU A 266 -21.27 18.67 -7.20
CA LEU A 266 -20.61 17.85 -8.22
C LEU A 266 -20.62 18.46 -9.61
N TRP A 267 -21.59 19.30 -9.92
CA TRP A 267 -21.69 19.93 -11.23
C TRP A 267 -20.46 20.75 -11.65
N PRO A 268 -19.81 21.52 -10.75
CA PRO A 268 -18.56 22.21 -11.09
C PRO A 268 -17.44 21.28 -11.53
N LEU A 269 -17.39 20.05 -10.98
CA LEU A 269 -16.39 19.04 -11.36
C LEU A 269 -16.67 18.50 -12.78
N ILE A 270 -17.94 18.28 -13.09
CA ILE A 270 -18.39 17.87 -14.43
C ILE A 270 -18.08 18.97 -15.45
N GLN A 271 -18.36 20.23 -15.12
CA GLN A 271 -18.04 21.36 -15.99
C GLN A 271 -16.52 21.49 -16.23
N THR A 272 -15.71 21.32 -15.19
CA THR A 272 -14.25 21.32 -15.32
C THR A 272 -13.80 20.19 -16.25
N THR A 273 -14.33 19.00 -16.09
CA THR A 273 -14.01 17.84 -16.95
C THR A 273 -14.43 18.09 -18.40
N GLN A 274 -15.61 18.66 -18.61
CA GLN A 274 -16.12 19.03 -19.94
C GLN A 274 -15.23 20.05 -20.64
N GLN A 275 -14.83 21.10 -19.92
CA GLN A 275 -13.91 22.12 -20.45
C GLN A 275 -12.55 21.50 -20.86
N LEU A 276 -12.02 20.58 -20.05
CA LEU A 276 -10.77 19.89 -20.35
C LEU A 276 -10.90 19.00 -21.58
N ALA A 277 -12.05 18.32 -21.77
CA ALA A 277 -12.33 17.49 -22.94
C ALA A 277 -12.66 18.31 -24.19
N GLY A 278 -13.01 19.58 -24.06
CA GLY A 278 -13.44 20.43 -25.17
C GLY A 278 -14.81 20.03 -25.75
N HIS A 279 -15.66 19.34 -24.95
CA HIS A 279 -16.95 18.83 -25.43
C HIS A 279 -18.06 19.87 -25.30
N THR A 280 -19.04 19.79 -26.22
CA THR A 280 -20.29 20.55 -26.11
C THR A 280 -21.21 19.94 -25.04
N ASP A 281 -22.31 20.65 -24.73
CA ASP A 281 -23.31 20.14 -23.80
C ASP A 281 -23.99 18.87 -24.33
N GLU A 282 -24.25 18.81 -25.64
CA GLU A 282 -24.83 17.65 -26.31
C GLU A 282 -23.91 16.43 -26.20
N GLN A 283 -22.63 16.60 -26.50
CA GLN A 283 -21.63 15.53 -26.41
C GLN A 283 -21.48 15.00 -24.97
N ARG A 284 -21.54 15.89 -23.97
CA ARG A 284 -21.54 15.50 -22.57
C ARG A 284 -22.78 14.66 -22.24
N GLU A 285 -23.98 15.11 -22.61
CA GLU A 285 -25.24 14.41 -22.31
C GLU A 285 -25.34 13.04 -23.02
N GLU A 286 -24.87 12.93 -24.26
CA GLU A 286 -24.83 11.65 -25.00
C GLU A 286 -23.96 10.59 -24.30
N ASN A 287 -22.92 10.99 -23.59
CA ASN A 287 -22.02 10.08 -22.90
C ASN A 287 -21.70 10.57 -21.47
N PHE A 288 -22.73 10.66 -20.61
CA PHE A 288 -22.61 11.28 -19.29
C PHE A 288 -21.88 10.39 -18.25
N THR A 289 -21.83 9.07 -18.44
CA THR A 289 -21.19 8.12 -17.53
C THR A 289 -19.72 8.45 -17.18
N PRO A 290 -18.82 8.74 -18.15
CA PRO A 290 -17.45 9.12 -17.85
C PRO A 290 -17.35 10.33 -16.91
N TYR A 291 -18.20 11.32 -17.11
CA TYR A 291 -18.21 12.54 -16.29
C TYR A 291 -18.61 12.26 -14.84
N ARG A 292 -19.62 11.37 -14.64
CA ARG A 292 -20.01 10.93 -13.28
C ARG A 292 -18.88 10.22 -12.57
N VAL A 293 -18.25 9.23 -13.23
CA VAL A 293 -17.15 8.47 -12.67
C VAL A 293 -15.97 9.35 -12.32
N ILE A 294 -15.60 10.28 -13.20
CA ILE A 294 -14.48 11.21 -12.99
C ILE A 294 -14.79 12.13 -11.79
N ALA A 295 -15.99 12.72 -11.73
CA ALA A 295 -16.37 13.63 -10.65
C ALA A 295 -16.38 12.92 -9.29
N ASP A 296 -16.99 11.72 -9.21
CA ASP A 296 -17.03 10.90 -7.99
C ASP A 296 -15.63 10.49 -7.54
N HIS A 297 -14.87 9.87 -8.44
CA HIS A 297 -13.58 9.29 -8.09
C HIS A 297 -12.49 10.33 -7.83
N ALA A 298 -12.51 11.47 -8.52
CA ALA A 298 -11.61 12.59 -8.20
C ALA A 298 -11.90 13.12 -6.79
N ARG A 299 -13.20 13.23 -6.42
CA ARG A 299 -13.61 13.64 -5.07
C ARG A 299 -13.15 12.64 -4.03
N ALA A 300 -13.45 11.36 -4.23
CA ALA A 300 -13.00 10.30 -3.33
C ALA A 300 -11.47 10.29 -3.16
N ALA A 301 -10.70 10.37 -4.25
CA ALA A 301 -9.24 10.40 -4.20
C ALA A 301 -8.69 11.61 -3.43
N ALA A 302 -9.27 12.81 -3.65
CA ALA A 302 -8.86 14.01 -2.93
C ALA A 302 -9.05 13.87 -1.41
N PHE A 303 -10.20 13.35 -0.97
CA PHE A 303 -10.47 13.13 0.46
C PHE A 303 -9.64 12.01 1.07
N LEU A 304 -9.43 10.90 0.35
CA LEU A 304 -8.55 9.81 0.81
C LEU A 304 -7.13 10.30 1.04
N ILE A 305 -6.56 11.04 0.07
CA ILE A 305 -5.21 11.57 0.20
C ILE A 305 -5.14 12.66 1.28
N ALA A 306 -6.18 13.49 1.44
CA ALA A 306 -6.28 14.44 2.54
C ALA A 306 -6.22 13.74 3.92
N ASP A 307 -6.80 12.55 4.03
CA ASP A 307 -6.75 11.68 5.21
C ASP A 307 -5.51 10.74 5.21
N ASN A 308 -4.48 11.05 4.39
CA ASN A 308 -3.18 10.36 4.28
C ASN A 308 -3.23 8.93 3.72
N ILE A 309 -4.25 8.60 2.92
CA ILE A 309 -4.35 7.31 2.22
C ILE A 309 -3.84 7.51 0.78
N VAL A 310 -2.52 7.44 0.60
CA VAL A 310 -1.88 7.61 -0.71
C VAL A 310 -2.03 6.37 -1.60
N PRO A 311 -1.95 6.49 -2.94
CA PRO A 311 -2.03 5.34 -3.84
C PRO A 311 -0.97 4.27 -3.52
N GLY A 312 -1.39 3.00 -3.44
CA GLY A 312 -0.51 1.88 -3.10
C GLY A 312 -1.02 0.54 -3.61
N ASN A 313 -0.38 -0.58 -3.19
CA ASN A 313 -0.70 -1.93 -3.67
C ASN A 313 -1.63 -2.73 -2.75
N LEU A 314 -1.79 -2.32 -1.48
CA LEU A 314 -2.48 -3.12 -0.47
C LEU A 314 -3.51 -2.30 0.31
N GLY A 315 -4.58 -2.96 0.74
CA GLY A 315 -5.58 -2.40 1.64
C GLY A 315 -6.19 -1.09 1.14
N ARG A 316 -6.30 -0.09 2.03
CA ARG A 316 -6.86 1.24 1.73
C ARG A 316 -6.13 1.95 0.59
N ASN A 317 -4.83 1.83 0.55
CA ASN A 317 -3.96 2.45 -0.46
C ASN A 317 -4.24 1.89 -1.88
N TYR A 318 -4.59 0.59 -1.98
CA TYR A 318 -5.03 -0.01 -3.23
C TYR A 318 -6.32 0.64 -3.75
N ILE A 319 -7.27 0.90 -2.88
CA ILE A 319 -8.54 1.56 -3.25
C ILE A 319 -8.25 2.96 -3.83
N THR A 320 -7.40 3.75 -3.17
CA THR A 320 -7.01 5.09 -3.70
C THR A 320 -6.39 4.97 -5.09
N ARG A 321 -5.49 4.02 -5.29
CA ARG A 321 -4.90 3.73 -6.61
C ARG A 321 -5.95 3.33 -7.64
N MET A 322 -6.82 2.39 -7.30
CA MET A 322 -7.85 1.83 -8.17
C MET A 322 -8.82 2.91 -8.68
N ILE A 323 -9.34 3.77 -7.79
CA ILE A 323 -10.28 4.83 -8.19
C ILE A 323 -9.63 5.89 -9.08
N ILE A 324 -8.36 6.28 -8.82
CA ILE A 324 -7.62 7.19 -9.70
C ILE A 324 -7.45 6.57 -11.09
N ARG A 325 -7.02 5.32 -11.17
CA ARG A 325 -6.84 4.60 -12.45
C ARG A 325 -8.15 4.42 -13.19
N ARG A 326 -9.24 4.12 -12.47
CA ARG A 326 -10.57 4.01 -13.06
C ARG A 326 -11.03 5.35 -13.64
N ALA A 327 -10.88 6.43 -12.90
CA ALA A 327 -11.20 7.79 -13.39
C ALA A 327 -10.37 8.18 -14.62
N TYR A 328 -9.06 7.92 -14.61
CA TYR A 328 -8.17 8.16 -15.75
C TYR A 328 -8.61 7.39 -17.01
N ARG A 329 -8.94 6.10 -16.87
CA ARG A 329 -9.47 5.29 -17.98
C ARG A 329 -10.76 5.88 -18.56
N PHE A 330 -11.68 6.34 -17.69
CA PHE A 330 -12.91 6.99 -18.16
C PHE A 330 -12.63 8.34 -18.83
N GLY A 331 -11.55 9.03 -18.43
CA GLY A 331 -11.04 10.20 -19.15
C GLY A 331 -10.66 9.87 -20.58
N GLY A 332 -9.97 8.76 -20.82
CA GLY A 332 -9.63 8.30 -22.18
C GLY A 332 -10.86 8.09 -23.09
N LYS A 333 -12.03 7.70 -22.52
CA LYS A 333 -13.29 7.55 -23.29
C LYS A 333 -13.88 8.87 -23.79
N ILE A 334 -13.43 10.00 -23.24
CA ILE A 334 -13.84 11.36 -23.63
C ILE A 334 -12.68 12.18 -24.19
N GLY A 335 -11.57 11.48 -24.59
CA GLY A 335 -10.43 12.10 -25.27
C GLY A 335 -9.37 12.69 -24.35
N LEU A 336 -9.46 12.50 -23.04
CA LEU A 336 -8.45 12.95 -22.06
C LEU A 336 -7.39 11.85 -21.87
N ASN A 337 -6.28 11.95 -22.62
CA ASN A 337 -5.20 10.96 -22.61
C ASN A 337 -3.94 11.41 -21.86
N GLU A 338 -3.91 12.65 -21.40
CA GLU A 338 -2.85 13.21 -20.53
C GLU A 338 -3.36 13.34 -19.10
N PRO A 339 -2.49 13.42 -18.07
CA PRO A 339 -2.92 13.64 -16.69
C PRO A 339 -3.79 14.89 -16.53
N PHE A 340 -4.98 14.72 -15.98
CA PHE A 340 -6.00 15.78 -15.89
C PHE A 340 -6.72 15.85 -14.54
N LEU A 341 -6.73 14.73 -13.79
CA LEU A 341 -7.53 14.61 -12.55
C LEU A 341 -7.11 15.61 -11.47
N ALA A 342 -5.84 16.00 -11.43
CA ALA A 342 -5.36 17.01 -10.50
C ALA A 342 -6.09 18.37 -10.68
N LYS A 343 -6.48 18.73 -11.91
CA LYS A 343 -7.25 19.97 -12.17
C LYS A 343 -8.68 19.85 -11.64
N VAL A 344 -9.29 18.67 -11.72
CA VAL A 344 -10.60 18.38 -11.13
C VAL A 344 -10.50 18.38 -9.61
N ALA A 345 -9.44 17.76 -9.05
CA ALA A 345 -9.18 17.74 -7.61
C ALA A 345 -8.94 19.13 -7.01
N ASP A 346 -8.32 20.03 -7.74
CA ASP A 346 -8.14 21.42 -7.29
C ASP A 346 -9.47 22.16 -7.12
N ASN A 347 -10.45 21.91 -8.01
CA ASN A 347 -11.81 22.42 -7.85
C ASN A 347 -12.49 21.83 -6.60
N ILE A 348 -12.27 20.56 -6.28
CA ILE A 348 -12.78 19.93 -5.04
C ILE A 348 -12.20 20.61 -3.81
N ILE A 349 -10.90 20.89 -3.79
CA ILE A 349 -10.26 21.60 -2.68
C ILE A 349 -10.85 23.00 -2.50
N HIS A 350 -11.18 23.66 -3.59
CA HIS A 350 -11.84 24.97 -3.55
C HIS A 350 -13.26 24.89 -2.98
N THR A 351 -14.07 23.93 -3.45
CA THR A 351 -15.48 23.78 -3.09
C THR A 351 -15.66 23.31 -1.65
N TYR A 352 -14.90 22.30 -1.21
CA TYR A 352 -15.09 21.64 0.08
C TYR A 352 -14.12 22.11 1.16
N GLY A 353 -13.00 22.73 0.79
CA GLY A 353 -11.91 23.06 1.71
C GLY A 353 -12.22 24.14 2.77
N ASN A 354 -13.38 24.82 2.68
CA ASN A 354 -13.83 25.71 3.75
C ASN A 354 -14.41 24.94 4.93
N PHE A 355 -15.06 23.82 4.67
CA PHE A 355 -15.63 22.95 5.69
C PHE A 355 -14.63 21.86 6.14
N TYR A 356 -13.91 21.26 5.19
CA TYR A 356 -12.87 20.25 5.41
C TYR A 356 -11.48 20.85 5.21
N SER A 357 -10.96 21.48 6.26
CA SER A 357 -9.68 22.24 6.21
C SER A 357 -8.46 21.43 5.81
N GLU A 358 -8.48 20.10 6.03
CA GLU A 358 -7.44 19.16 5.63
C GLU A 358 -7.22 19.14 4.11
N LEU A 359 -8.23 19.40 3.30
CA LEU A 359 -8.09 19.51 1.84
C LEU A 359 -7.15 20.66 1.47
N LYS A 360 -7.34 21.85 2.08
CA LYS A 360 -6.47 23.01 1.83
C LYS A 360 -5.06 22.80 2.37
N ARG A 361 -4.95 22.25 3.58
CA ARG A 361 -3.67 21.98 4.24
C ARG A 361 -2.80 21.01 3.43
N ASN A 362 -3.42 19.98 2.83
CA ASN A 362 -2.73 18.92 2.10
C ASN A 362 -2.79 19.10 0.56
N ARG A 363 -3.14 20.31 0.07
CA ARG A 363 -3.37 20.59 -1.36
C ARG A 363 -2.26 20.09 -2.27
N GLU A 364 -1.00 20.42 -1.99
CA GLU A 364 0.13 20.01 -2.82
C GLU A 364 0.30 18.48 -2.84
N SER A 365 0.16 17.83 -1.69
CA SER A 365 0.24 16.37 -1.58
C SER A 365 -0.87 15.69 -2.40
N ILE A 366 -2.10 16.23 -2.38
CA ILE A 366 -3.23 15.71 -3.13
C ILE A 366 -2.95 15.78 -4.64
N LEU A 367 -2.61 16.97 -5.13
CA LEU A 367 -2.41 17.20 -6.56
C LEU A 367 -1.23 16.38 -7.11
N ASN A 368 -0.11 16.37 -6.40
CA ASN A 368 1.09 15.64 -6.80
C ASN A 368 0.87 14.11 -6.78
N SER A 369 0.16 13.59 -5.76
CA SER A 369 -0.12 12.14 -5.67
C SER A 369 -1.03 11.66 -6.79
N ILE A 370 -2.06 12.44 -7.13
CA ILE A 370 -2.97 12.13 -8.23
C ILE A 370 -2.23 12.17 -9.57
N THR A 371 -1.52 13.25 -9.88
CA THR A 371 -0.77 13.39 -11.14
C THR A 371 0.22 12.25 -11.34
N ARG A 372 0.98 11.92 -10.29
CA ARG A 372 1.96 10.83 -10.35
C ARG A 372 1.31 9.48 -10.63
N GLU A 373 0.17 9.16 -10.00
CA GLU A 373 -0.51 7.88 -10.23
C GLU A 373 -1.10 7.82 -11.64
N GLU A 374 -1.57 8.95 -12.20
CA GLU A 374 -1.98 9.06 -13.59
C GLU A 374 -0.81 8.81 -14.54
N ASP A 375 0.35 9.49 -14.34
CA ASP A 375 1.56 9.32 -15.13
C ASP A 375 2.06 7.86 -15.11
N GLN A 376 2.04 7.24 -13.94
CA GLN A 376 2.46 5.85 -13.79
C GLN A 376 1.51 4.90 -14.51
N PHE A 377 0.22 5.13 -14.43
CA PHE A 377 -0.78 4.29 -15.08
C PHE A 377 -0.78 4.46 -16.61
N GLN A 378 -0.62 5.68 -17.11
CA GLN A 378 -0.50 5.96 -18.53
C GLN A 378 0.59 5.10 -19.19
N ARG A 379 1.77 4.97 -18.55
CA ARG A 379 2.90 4.18 -19.07
C ARG A 379 2.61 2.68 -19.22
N THR A 380 1.66 2.16 -18.46
CA THR A 380 1.33 0.73 -18.42
C THR A 380 -0.01 0.40 -19.09
N LEU A 381 -0.92 1.37 -19.17
CA LEU A 381 -2.29 1.18 -19.62
C LEU A 381 -2.39 0.61 -21.05
N ASP A 382 -1.64 1.17 -22.00
CA ASP A 382 -1.70 0.75 -23.41
C ASP A 382 -1.33 -0.73 -23.57
N ARG A 383 -0.26 -1.17 -22.87
CA ARG A 383 0.18 -2.57 -22.91
C ARG A 383 -0.81 -3.50 -22.24
N ALA A 384 -1.33 -3.12 -21.08
CA ALA A 384 -2.29 -3.90 -20.35
C ALA A 384 -3.62 -4.03 -21.10
N THR A 385 -4.12 -2.93 -21.68
CA THR A 385 -5.35 -2.92 -22.47
C THR A 385 -5.21 -3.76 -23.75
N SER A 386 -4.12 -3.59 -24.52
CA SER A 386 -3.87 -4.40 -25.72
C SER A 386 -3.75 -5.89 -25.41
N HIS A 387 -3.16 -6.25 -24.28
CA HIS A 387 -3.08 -7.64 -23.84
C HIS A 387 -4.45 -8.20 -23.45
N LEU A 388 -5.24 -7.44 -22.69
CA LEU A 388 -6.60 -7.82 -22.30
C LEU A 388 -7.51 -7.95 -23.52
N GLU A 389 -7.48 -7.02 -24.46
CA GLU A 389 -8.26 -7.08 -25.71
C GLU A 389 -7.94 -8.34 -26.51
N ALA A 390 -6.67 -8.71 -26.63
CA ALA A 390 -6.28 -9.96 -27.28
C ALA A 390 -6.84 -11.20 -26.56
N LEU A 391 -6.84 -11.22 -25.23
CA LEU A 391 -7.44 -12.30 -24.43
C LEU A 391 -8.96 -12.38 -24.64
N LEU A 392 -9.65 -11.23 -24.63
CA LEU A 392 -11.10 -11.17 -24.83
C LEU A 392 -11.50 -11.62 -26.24
N ASP A 393 -10.71 -11.25 -27.26
CA ASP A 393 -10.90 -11.71 -28.64
C ASP A 393 -10.77 -13.23 -28.79
N ASP A 394 -9.79 -13.83 -28.12
CA ASP A 394 -9.59 -15.28 -28.16
C ASP A 394 -10.68 -16.02 -27.37
N LEU A 395 -11.17 -15.49 -26.27
CA LEU A 395 -12.33 -16.02 -25.55
C LEU A 395 -13.61 -15.93 -26.37
N ASN A 396 -13.84 -14.83 -27.06
CA ASN A 396 -14.99 -14.67 -27.96
C ASN A 396 -14.94 -15.67 -29.14
N LYS A 397 -13.77 -15.89 -29.75
CA LYS A 397 -13.58 -16.91 -30.82
C LYS A 397 -13.85 -18.32 -30.32
N SER A 398 -13.45 -18.62 -29.06
CA SER A 398 -13.69 -19.92 -28.39
C SER A 398 -15.09 -20.06 -27.79
N LYS A 399 -15.95 -19.04 -27.90
CA LYS A 399 -17.29 -18.95 -27.29
C LYS A 399 -17.29 -19.07 -25.75
N GLN A 400 -16.20 -18.82 -25.10
CA GLN A 400 -16.13 -18.69 -23.65
C GLN A 400 -16.68 -17.32 -23.27
N ARG A 401 -17.37 -17.26 -22.12
CA ARG A 401 -18.02 -16.03 -21.64
C ARG A 401 -17.40 -15.49 -20.34
N ILE A 402 -16.42 -16.18 -19.81
CA ILE A 402 -15.76 -15.85 -18.53
C ILE A 402 -14.26 -15.80 -18.77
N LEU A 403 -13.62 -14.69 -18.40
CA LEU A 403 -12.17 -14.55 -18.35
C LEU A 403 -11.65 -15.31 -17.10
N PRO A 404 -10.72 -16.27 -17.25
CA PRO A 404 -10.14 -16.99 -16.12
C PRO A 404 -9.47 -16.06 -15.10
N GLY A 405 -9.69 -16.30 -13.82
CA GLY A 405 -9.16 -15.48 -12.73
C GLY A 405 -7.64 -15.41 -12.69
N SER A 406 -6.93 -16.47 -13.09
CA SER A 406 -5.47 -16.47 -13.18
C SER A 406 -4.93 -15.49 -14.25
N LEU A 407 -5.63 -15.30 -15.37
CA LEU A 407 -5.26 -14.30 -16.37
C LEU A 407 -5.54 -12.87 -15.89
N ALA A 408 -6.61 -12.68 -15.12
CA ALA A 408 -6.88 -11.40 -14.45
C ALA A 408 -5.82 -11.09 -13.39
N ALA A 409 -5.32 -12.11 -12.68
CA ALA A 409 -4.22 -11.96 -11.72
C ALA A 409 -2.89 -11.61 -12.40
N ASP A 410 -2.60 -12.15 -13.58
CA ASP A 410 -1.43 -11.75 -14.35
C ASP A 410 -1.51 -10.30 -14.84
N LEU A 411 -2.68 -9.86 -15.31
CA LEU A 411 -2.92 -8.46 -15.65
C LEU A 411 -2.68 -7.53 -14.45
N TYR A 412 -3.09 -7.95 -13.27
CA TYR A 412 -2.88 -7.19 -12.03
C TYR A 412 -1.41 -7.15 -11.61
N THR A 413 -0.75 -8.31 -11.54
CA THR A 413 0.61 -8.44 -10.98
C THR A 413 1.69 -7.97 -11.94
N THR A 414 1.55 -8.26 -13.24
CA THR A 414 2.54 -7.96 -14.28
C THR A 414 2.34 -6.57 -14.89
N TYR A 415 1.10 -6.19 -15.16
CA TYR A 415 0.78 -4.93 -15.84
C TYR A 415 0.22 -3.86 -14.91
N GLY A 416 -0.09 -4.19 -13.65
CA GLY A 416 -0.65 -3.26 -12.67
C GLY A 416 -2.07 -2.80 -13.00
N MET A 417 -2.84 -3.57 -13.79
CA MET A 417 -4.25 -3.26 -14.09
C MET A 417 -5.14 -3.76 -12.95
N PRO A 418 -5.87 -2.88 -12.23
CA PRO A 418 -6.81 -3.29 -11.20
C PRO A 418 -7.86 -4.29 -11.70
N PHE A 419 -8.25 -5.22 -10.84
CA PHE A 419 -9.26 -6.24 -11.16
C PHE A 419 -10.57 -5.61 -11.63
N GLU A 420 -11.01 -4.55 -10.97
CA GLU A 420 -12.25 -3.82 -11.29
C GLU A 420 -12.21 -3.22 -12.69
N ILE A 421 -11.04 -2.72 -13.14
CA ILE A 421 -10.86 -2.22 -14.52
C ILE A 421 -10.89 -3.36 -15.52
N THR A 422 -10.25 -4.49 -15.20
CA THR A 422 -10.30 -5.71 -16.02
C THR A 422 -11.75 -6.19 -16.19
N ARG A 423 -12.50 -6.21 -15.08
CA ARG A 423 -13.92 -6.59 -15.05
C ARG A 423 -14.79 -5.62 -15.85
N ASP A 424 -14.58 -4.31 -15.69
CA ASP A 424 -15.32 -3.28 -16.46
C ASP A 424 -15.10 -3.47 -17.98
N ILE A 425 -13.84 -3.69 -18.41
CA ILE A 425 -13.52 -3.92 -19.84
C ILE A 425 -14.13 -5.23 -20.35
N ALA A 426 -14.06 -6.30 -19.56
CA ALA A 426 -14.66 -7.58 -19.93
C ALA A 426 -16.17 -7.44 -20.12
N ARG A 427 -16.88 -6.80 -19.19
CA ARG A 427 -18.33 -6.57 -19.25
C ARG A 427 -18.73 -5.68 -20.42
N GLU A 428 -17.95 -4.66 -20.76
CA GLU A 428 -18.15 -3.84 -21.96
C GLU A 428 -18.08 -4.67 -23.25
N ASN A 429 -17.32 -5.78 -23.25
CA ASN A 429 -17.21 -6.73 -24.35
C ASN A 429 -18.18 -7.93 -24.23
N GLY A 430 -19.13 -7.91 -23.29
CA GLY A 430 -20.14 -8.96 -23.09
C GLY A 430 -19.61 -10.23 -22.44
N LEU A 431 -18.47 -10.15 -21.75
CA LEU A 431 -17.87 -11.22 -20.95
C LEU A 431 -17.91 -10.88 -19.45
N ASP A 432 -17.68 -11.86 -18.58
CA ASP A 432 -17.46 -11.65 -17.15
C ASP A 432 -16.08 -12.19 -16.76
N VAL A 433 -15.67 -12.00 -15.48
CA VAL A 433 -14.37 -12.44 -14.95
C VAL A 433 -14.60 -13.39 -13.78
N ASP A 434 -13.80 -14.46 -13.70
CA ASP A 434 -13.78 -15.39 -12.57
C ASP A 434 -13.10 -14.74 -11.36
N GLU A 435 -13.90 -14.11 -10.51
CA GLU A 435 -13.43 -13.42 -9.31
C GLU A 435 -12.86 -14.39 -8.26
N ALA A 436 -13.48 -15.58 -8.08
CA ALA A 436 -12.97 -16.57 -7.14
C ALA A 436 -11.59 -17.08 -7.56
N GLY A 437 -11.42 -17.44 -8.84
CA GLY A 437 -10.11 -17.84 -9.37
C GLY A 437 -9.07 -16.71 -9.35
N PHE A 438 -9.49 -15.44 -9.42
CA PHE A 438 -8.59 -14.30 -9.23
C PHE A 438 -8.06 -14.24 -7.78
N LEU A 439 -8.96 -14.36 -6.79
CA LEU A 439 -8.59 -14.35 -5.37
C LEU A 439 -7.65 -15.51 -5.01
N ASP A 440 -7.92 -16.70 -5.52
CA ASP A 440 -7.06 -17.87 -5.34
C ASP A 440 -5.65 -17.64 -5.92
N ALA A 441 -5.56 -17.14 -7.15
CA ALA A 441 -4.28 -16.85 -7.80
C ALA A 441 -3.49 -15.73 -7.08
N MET A 442 -4.18 -14.74 -6.53
CA MET A 442 -3.56 -13.69 -5.72
C MET A 442 -3.03 -14.21 -4.38
N GLU A 443 -3.73 -15.17 -3.77
CA GLU A 443 -3.26 -15.81 -2.53
C GLU A 443 -2.03 -16.69 -2.80
N GLU A 444 -2.01 -17.46 -3.87
CA GLU A 444 -0.81 -18.21 -4.31
C GLU A 444 0.38 -17.28 -4.54
N HIS A 445 0.16 -16.16 -5.23
CA HIS A 445 1.20 -15.14 -5.46
C HIS A 445 1.71 -14.54 -4.14
N ARG A 446 0.82 -14.28 -3.17
CA ARG A 446 1.17 -13.78 -1.84
C ARG A 446 2.06 -14.76 -1.08
N GLN A 447 1.73 -16.04 -1.12
CA GLN A 447 2.52 -17.11 -0.48
C GLN A 447 3.89 -17.25 -1.14
N ALA A 448 3.97 -17.20 -2.46
CA ALA A 448 5.22 -17.28 -3.22
C ALA A 448 6.15 -16.08 -2.98
N SER A 449 5.59 -14.89 -2.72
CA SER A 449 6.36 -13.66 -2.45
C SER A 449 6.82 -13.50 -0.99
N GLY A 450 6.61 -14.51 -0.12
CA GLY A 450 7.13 -14.53 1.26
C GLY A 450 6.37 -13.65 2.26
N ALA A 451 5.22 -13.07 1.90
CA ALA A 451 4.41 -12.21 2.77
C ALA A 451 3.51 -12.99 3.75
N GLY A 452 3.71 -14.30 3.91
CA GLY A 452 2.81 -15.23 4.56
C GLY A 452 3.13 -15.67 5.98
N LYS A 453 3.90 -14.92 6.80
CA LYS A 453 4.31 -15.39 8.15
C LYS A 453 3.87 -14.54 9.33
N PHE A 454 2.92 -13.63 9.21
CA PHE A 454 2.46 -12.81 10.34
C PHE A 454 0.94 -12.65 10.42
N VAL A 455 0.16 -13.70 10.31
CA VAL A 455 -1.19 -13.79 10.92
C VAL A 455 -1.54 -15.27 10.99
N GLN A 456 -1.29 -15.91 12.11
CA GLN A 456 -1.96 -17.18 12.40
C GLN A 456 -2.23 -17.32 13.89
N ASP A 457 -3.46 -17.72 14.15
CA ASP A 457 -4.05 -18.31 15.35
C ASP A 457 -4.37 -17.37 16.52
N GLN A 458 -5.52 -16.74 16.40
CA GLN A 458 -6.40 -16.61 17.56
C GLN A 458 -7.44 -17.76 17.51
N ASN A 459 -7.03 -18.94 17.91
CA ASN A 459 -7.98 -20.00 18.22
C ASN A 459 -8.74 -19.62 19.51
N ASN A 460 -10.07 -19.57 19.46
CA ASN A 460 -10.96 -19.24 20.57
C ASN A 460 -10.72 -20.09 21.85
N GLU A 461 -10.18 -21.27 21.72
CA GLU A 461 -9.86 -22.17 22.85
C GLU A 461 -8.76 -21.65 23.78
N GLY A 462 -7.75 -20.95 23.24
CA GLY A 462 -6.66 -20.36 24.05
C GLY A 462 -7.15 -19.19 24.93
N VAL A 463 -8.03 -18.34 24.43
CA VAL A 463 -8.55 -17.16 25.13
C VAL A 463 -9.37 -17.54 26.36
N GLU A 464 -10.19 -18.58 26.28
CA GLU A 464 -10.96 -19.10 27.43
C GLU A 464 -10.08 -19.61 28.57
N GLY A 465 -8.92 -20.22 28.25
CA GLY A 465 -7.94 -20.65 29.25
C GLY A 465 -7.42 -19.49 30.08
N TYR A 466 -6.99 -18.42 29.43
CA TYR A 466 -6.50 -17.21 30.12
C TYR A 466 -7.59 -16.49 30.91
N LEU A 467 -8.82 -16.43 30.43
CA LEU A 467 -9.95 -15.86 31.15
C LEU A 467 -10.24 -16.63 32.45
N ARG A 468 -10.18 -17.95 32.42
CA ARG A 468 -10.34 -18.80 33.62
C ARG A 468 -9.25 -18.53 34.63
N VAL A 469 -7.99 -18.43 34.20
CA VAL A 469 -6.85 -18.12 35.07
C VAL A 469 -7.00 -16.74 35.70
N LEU A 470 -7.28 -15.70 34.90
CA LEU A 470 -7.47 -14.32 35.36
C LEU A 470 -8.60 -14.24 36.41
N ASN A 471 -9.76 -14.82 36.11
CA ASN A 471 -10.91 -14.81 37.01
C ASN A 471 -10.60 -15.55 38.33
N LYS A 472 -9.91 -16.70 38.27
CA LYS A 472 -9.46 -17.43 39.44
C LYS A 472 -8.56 -16.58 40.32
N LEU A 473 -7.55 -15.91 39.78
CA LEU A 473 -6.61 -15.08 40.50
C LEU A 473 -7.28 -13.83 41.12
N LYS A 474 -8.26 -13.23 40.43
CA LYS A 474 -9.07 -12.13 40.97
C LYS A 474 -9.96 -12.59 42.13
N VAL A 475 -10.68 -13.70 42.02
CA VAL A 475 -11.52 -14.26 43.06
C VAL A 475 -10.71 -14.66 44.28
N GLN A 476 -9.47 -15.13 44.10
CA GLN A 476 -8.55 -15.44 45.18
C GLN A 476 -7.92 -14.18 45.84
N GLY A 477 -8.15 -12.99 45.31
CA GLY A 477 -7.54 -11.74 45.78
C GLY A 477 -6.04 -11.60 45.49
N SER A 478 -5.49 -12.48 44.65
CA SER A 478 -4.09 -12.44 44.22
C SER A 478 -3.82 -11.40 43.14
N LEU A 479 -4.85 -11.00 42.39
CA LEU A 479 -4.81 -9.89 41.45
C LEU A 479 -5.92 -8.87 41.76
N PRO A 480 -5.66 -7.56 41.60
CA PRO A 480 -6.69 -6.52 41.67
C PRO A 480 -7.63 -6.59 40.47
N GLU A 481 -8.75 -5.84 40.49
CA GLU A 481 -9.72 -5.77 39.38
C GLU A 481 -9.08 -5.36 38.05
N ASN A 482 -8.09 -4.49 38.09
CA ASN A 482 -7.36 -4.03 36.90
C ASN A 482 -6.36 -5.08 36.34
N GLY A 483 -6.19 -6.23 37.05
CA GLY A 483 -5.25 -7.28 36.65
C GLY A 483 -3.81 -7.04 37.07
N VAL A 484 -2.84 -7.52 36.25
CA VAL A 484 -1.40 -7.41 36.53
C VAL A 484 -0.95 -5.95 36.52
N GLY A 485 -0.21 -5.55 37.56
CA GLY A 485 0.42 -4.22 37.63
C GLY A 485 1.50 -4.06 36.56
N TYR A 486 1.51 -2.91 35.85
CA TYR A 486 2.37 -2.70 34.67
C TYR A 486 3.11 -1.37 34.76
N ASP A 487 4.44 -1.43 35.00
CA ASP A 487 5.31 -0.25 35.05
C ASP A 487 6.67 -0.53 34.38
N PRO A 488 6.77 -0.48 33.06
CA PRO A 488 8.03 -0.70 32.34
C PRO A 488 8.91 0.54 32.28
N TYR A 489 8.49 1.66 32.86
CA TYR A 489 9.16 2.95 32.70
C TYR A 489 10.08 3.31 33.86
N ASN A 490 9.68 2.97 35.09
CA ASN A 490 10.35 3.44 36.33
C ASN A 490 11.16 2.35 37.04
N ARG A 491 10.94 1.08 36.65
CA ARG A 491 11.55 -0.08 37.32
C ARG A 491 12.22 -0.99 36.32
N LEU A 492 13.33 -1.60 36.73
CA LEU A 492 14.05 -2.63 35.96
C LEU A 492 14.03 -3.97 36.68
N GLU A 493 13.54 -3.99 37.90
CA GLU A 493 13.37 -5.16 38.77
C GLU A 493 12.07 -5.06 39.54
N VAL A 494 11.38 -6.17 39.75
CA VAL A 494 10.21 -6.29 40.61
C VAL A 494 10.30 -7.61 41.39
N SER A 495 9.91 -7.55 42.68
CA SER A 495 9.75 -8.73 43.52
C SER A 495 8.28 -9.04 43.73
N GLY A 496 7.91 -10.29 43.76
CA GLY A 496 6.53 -10.74 43.95
C GLY A 496 6.44 -12.24 44.15
N THR A 497 5.19 -12.74 44.13
CA THR A 497 4.90 -14.17 44.23
C THR A 497 4.59 -14.73 42.86
N LEU A 498 5.04 -15.92 42.52
CA LEU A 498 4.68 -16.63 41.29
C LEU A 498 3.22 -17.07 41.37
N LEU A 499 2.31 -16.38 40.69
CA LEU A 499 0.85 -16.60 40.79
C LEU A 499 0.37 -17.78 39.95
N SER A 500 0.97 -18.03 38.80
CA SER A 500 0.59 -19.12 37.91
C SER A 500 1.75 -19.53 37.01
N LEU A 501 1.88 -20.81 36.76
CA LEU A 501 2.69 -21.43 35.71
C LEU A 501 1.75 -22.10 34.70
N ILE A 502 1.97 -21.88 33.42
CA ILE A 502 1.21 -22.51 32.33
C ILE A 502 2.20 -23.24 31.43
N LYS A 503 1.93 -24.49 31.14
CA LYS A 503 2.72 -25.32 30.23
C LYS A 503 1.79 -26.01 29.24
N ASN A 504 2.05 -25.89 27.93
CA ASN A 504 1.19 -26.42 26.88
C ASN A 504 -0.29 -25.99 27.01
N ALA A 505 -0.50 -24.69 27.30
CA ALA A 505 -1.82 -24.05 27.51
C ALA A 505 -2.59 -24.56 28.76
N GLU A 506 -1.99 -25.37 29.63
CA GLU A 506 -2.60 -25.85 30.87
C GLU A 506 -1.86 -25.35 32.11
N PRO A 507 -2.58 -24.87 33.15
CA PRO A 507 -1.95 -24.50 34.42
C PRO A 507 -1.29 -25.70 35.10
N VAL A 508 -0.07 -25.48 35.61
CA VAL A 508 0.72 -26.48 36.34
C VAL A 508 1.19 -25.91 37.68
N ASP A 509 1.43 -26.75 38.68
CA ASP A 509 1.90 -26.33 39.99
C ASP A 509 3.43 -26.14 40.02
N SER A 510 4.17 -26.83 39.16
CA SER A 510 5.64 -26.74 39.03
C SER A 510 6.10 -27.08 37.63
N ALA A 511 7.37 -26.68 37.32
CA ALA A 511 8.01 -26.99 36.05
C ALA A 511 9.43 -27.51 36.28
N SER A 512 9.99 -28.23 35.29
CA SER A 512 11.31 -28.84 35.32
C SER A 512 12.30 -28.09 34.41
N PRO A 513 13.63 -28.25 34.61
CA PRO A 513 14.66 -27.70 33.73
C PRO A 513 14.40 -28.04 32.26
N GLN A 514 14.60 -27.03 31.38
CA GLN A 514 14.36 -27.03 29.95
C GLN A 514 12.89 -26.90 29.52
N ASP A 515 11.92 -26.86 30.46
CA ASP A 515 10.52 -26.62 30.13
C ASP A 515 10.34 -25.18 29.63
N GLU A 516 9.55 -25.03 28.59
CA GLU A 516 8.99 -23.75 28.17
C GLU A 516 7.72 -23.50 28.97
N VAL A 517 7.64 -22.35 29.61
CA VAL A 517 6.54 -21.99 30.53
C VAL A 517 6.12 -20.55 30.33
N GLU A 518 4.84 -20.31 30.62
CA GLU A 518 4.25 -19.00 30.74
C GLU A 518 4.06 -18.68 32.22
N ILE A 519 4.45 -17.48 32.63
CA ILE A 519 4.50 -17.08 34.04
C ILE A 519 3.63 -15.85 34.25
N ILE A 520 2.83 -15.87 35.31
CA ILE A 520 2.02 -14.72 35.74
C ILE A 520 2.51 -14.27 37.13
N LEU A 521 2.86 -12.96 37.21
CA LEU A 521 3.24 -12.26 38.42
C LEU A 521 2.20 -11.20 38.78
N PRO A 522 2.12 -10.73 40.02
CA PRO A 522 1.22 -9.64 40.42
C PRO A 522 1.55 -8.32 39.75
N ASP A 523 2.84 -8.06 39.52
CA ASP A 523 3.39 -6.84 38.92
C ASP A 523 4.48 -7.23 37.89
N THR A 524 4.67 -6.39 36.85
CA THR A 524 5.80 -6.53 35.92
C THR A 524 6.41 -5.19 35.55
N CYS A 525 7.75 -5.18 35.39
CA CYS A 525 8.54 -4.09 34.83
C CYS A 525 9.00 -4.35 33.40
N PHE A 526 8.65 -5.51 32.84
CA PHE A 526 8.99 -5.89 31.46
C PHE A 526 8.04 -5.21 30.48
N TYR A 527 8.61 -4.61 29.43
CA TYR A 527 7.83 -4.02 28.35
C TYR A 527 7.20 -5.12 27.49
N VAL A 528 5.90 -5.01 27.24
CA VAL A 528 5.16 -5.88 26.33
C VAL A 528 5.18 -5.27 24.94
N GLU A 529 5.42 -6.08 23.90
CA GLU A 529 5.47 -5.61 22.51
C GLU A 529 4.26 -4.74 22.15
N SER A 530 4.53 -3.53 21.70
CA SER A 530 3.52 -2.56 21.29
C SER A 530 4.17 -1.44 20.46
N GLY A 531 3.40 -0.85 19.51
CA GLY A 531 3.85 0.32 18.74
C GLY A 531 5.13 0.10 17.92
N GLY A 532 5.43 -1.15 17.57
CA GLY A 532 6.64 -1.53 16.84
C GLY A 532 7.89 -1.71 17.71
N GLN A 533 7.84 -1.44 19.03
CA GLN A 533 8.91 -1.79 19.94
C GLN A 533 8.75 -3.25 20.41
N VAL A 534 9.80 -4.05 20.25
CA VAL A 534 9.82 -5.45 20.69
C VAL A 534 9.75 -5.56 22.21
N SER A 535 9.27 -6.69 22.74
CA SER A 535 9.21 -7.00 24.18
C SER A 535 10.60 -7.05 24.82
N ASP A 536 10.63 -6.89 26.12
CA ASP A 536 11.84 -7.14 26.90
C ASP A 536 12.12 -8.62 27.09
N THR A 537 13.37 -8.89 27.40
CA THR A 537 13.85 -10.17 27.91
C THR A 537 14.53 -9.98 29.26
N GLY A 538 14.80 -11.06 29.95
CA GLY A 538 15.46 -10.99 31.27
C GLY A 538 15.37 -12.30 32.02
N THR A 539 15.32 -12.23 33.33
CA THR A 539 15.28 -13.43 34.19
C THR A 539 14.23 -13.31 35.29
N ILE A 540 13.61 -14.44 35.64
CA ILE A 540 12.81 -14.60 36.84
C ILE A 540 13.46 -15.69 37.68
N ARG A 541 13.80 -15.38 38.92
CA ARG A 541 14.47 -16.32 39.80
C ARG A 541 13.82 -16.33 41.18
N SER A 542 13.96 -17.44 41.90
CA SER A 542 13.59 -17.48 43.32
C SER A 542 14.51 -16.55 44.15
N THR A 543 13.99 -16.00 45.26
CA THR A 543 14.75 -15.10 46.11
C THR A 543 16.00 -15.78 46.74
N ASP A 544 16.00 -17.10 46.85
CA ASP A 544 17.11 -17.93 47.33
C ASP A 544 17.97 -18.51 46.18
N ASN A 545 17.73 -18.14 44.93
CA ASN A 545 18.41 -18.61 43.69
C ASN A 545 18.39 -20.13 43.49
N GLN A 546 17.40 -20.86 44.02
CA GLN A 546 17.30 -22.31 43.79
C GLN A 546 16.85 -22.65 42.39
N TRP A 547 16.12 -21.78 41.72
CA TRP A 547 15.74 -21.93 40.34
C TRP A 547 15.77 -20.61 39.56
N MET A 548 15.85 -20.71 38.24
CA MET A 548 15.86 -19.56 37.32
C MET A 548 15.14 -19.89 36.02
N ILE A 549 14.35 -18.93 35.56
CA ILE A 549 13.70 -18.91 34.24
C ILE A 549 14.30 -17.76 33.45
N GLU A 550 14.70 -18.02 32.19
CA GLU A 550 15.08 -17.02 31.22
C GLU A 550 13.82 -16.56 30.48
N VAL A 551 13.44 -15.30 30.62
CA VAL A 551 12.31 -14.71 29.91
C VAL A 551 12.77 -14.33 28.51
N GLN A 552 12.12 -14.90 27.53
CA GLN A 552 12.43 -14.73 26.10
C GLN A 552 11.47 -13.78 25.40
N ASP A 553 10.21 -13.69 25.88
CA ASP A 553 9.16 -12.87 25.29
C ASP A 553 8.09 -12.50 26.33
N MET A 554 7.24 -11.53 25.96
CA MET A 554 6.12 -11.04 26.76
C MET A 554 4.83 -11.05 25.94
N HIS A 555 3.74 -11.45 26.55
CA HIS A 555 2.44 -11.54 25.89
C HIS A 555 1.31 -10.93 26.72
N LYS A 556 0.33 -10.30 26.02
CA LYS A 556 -0.89 -9.77 26.64
C LYS A 556 -2.11 -10.39 25.97
N PRO A 557 -2.48 -11.64 26.32
CA PRO A 557 -3.51 -12.40 25.64
C PRO A 557 -4.91 -11.78 25.79
N ILE A 558 -5.18 -11.17 26.94
CA ILE A 558 -6.48 -10.53 27.28
C ILE A 558 -6.25 -9.26 28.09
N GLY A 559 -7.26 -8.41 28.16
CA GLY A 559 -7.21 -7.22 29.03
C GLY A 559 -6.98 -7.57 30.50
N GLY A 560 -6.00 -6.90 31.15
CA GLY A 560 -5.67 -7.15 32.55
C GLY A 560 -4.75 -8.34 32.83
N LEU A 561 -4.31 -9.10 31.81
CA LEU A 561 -3.37 -10.21 31.98
C LEU A 561 -2.11 -9.99 31.16
N ILE A 562 -0.95 -10.05 31.82
CA ILE A 562 0.37 -10.01 31.19
C ILE A 562 1.10 -11.30 31.56
N VAL A 563 1.70 -11.93 30.58
CA VAL A 563 2.34 -13.23 30.68
C VAL A 563 3.78 -13.13 30.24
N HIS A 564 4.71 -13.67 31.04
CA HIS A 564 6.11 -13.80 30.70
C HIS A 564 6.32 -15.19 30.07
N ILE A 565 6.85 -15.26 28.87
CA ILE A 565 7.19 -16.51 28.19
C ILE A 565 8.67 -16.77 28.37
N GLY A 566 9.01 -17.92 28.92
CA GLY A 566 10.40 -18.22 29.22
C GLY A 566 10.72 -19.70 29.34
N LYS A 567 11.99 -19.97 29.51
CA LYS A 567 12.52 -21.32 29.63
C LYS A 567 13.17 -21.52 30.99
N VAL A 568 12.84 -22.62 31.66
CA VAL A 568 13.47 -23.00 32.93
C VAL A 568 14.92 -23.39 32.67
N ILE A 569 15.87 -22.62 33.20
CA ILE A 569 17.31 -22.87 33.03
C ILE A 569 17.83 -23.89 34.03
N HIS A 570 17.44 -23.75 35.28
CA HIS A 570 17.79 -24.71 36.34
C HIS A 570 16.74 -24.66 37.49
N GLY A 571 16.72 -25.74 38.29
CA GLY A 571 15.83 -25.88 39.45
C GLY A 571 14.38 -26.19 39.07
N GLU A 572 13.48 -26.15 40.01
CA GLU A 572 12.04 -26.45 39.86
C GLU A 572 11.20 -25.30 40.40
N PRO A 573 10.78 -24.34 39.56
CA PRO A 573 9.85 -23.28 39.96
C PRO A 573 8.50 -23.85 40.38
N LYS A 574 7.88 -23.28 41.45
CA LYS A 574 6.58 -23.69 41.98
C LYS A 574 5.67 -22.47 42.16
N VAL A 575 4.39 -22.66 41.88
CA VAL A 575 3.36 -21.64 42.17
C VAL A 575 3.39 -21.34 43.70
N GLY A 576 3.44 -20.06 44.01
CA GLY A 576 3.56 -19.58 45.41
C GLY A 576 4.98 -19.18 45.85
N ASP A 577 6.00 -19.49 45.04
CA ASP A 577 7.37 -19.09 45.33
C ASP A 577 7.54 -17.56 45.27
N GLU A 578 8.35 -17.01 46.19
CA GLU A 578 8.78 -15.63 46.12
C GLU A 578 9.87 -15.44 45.08
N VAL A 579 9.67 -14.48 44.19
CA VAL A 579 10.52 -14.30 43.04
C VAL A 579 11.03 -12.87 42.88
N ILE A 580 12.13 -12.76 42.15
CA ILE A 580 12.68 -11.52 41.60
C ILE A 580 12.66 -11.63 40.09
N ALA A 581 11.99 -10.70 39.45
CA ALA A 581 11.96 -10.58 37.99
C ALA A 581 12.79 -9.37 37.56
N GLU A 582 13.83 -9.60 36.75
CA GLU A 582 14.82 -8.60 36.38
C GLU A 582 14.95 -8.52 34.85
N VAL A 583 14.83 -7.30 34.33
CA VAL A 583 14.96 -7.02 32.87
C VAL A 583 16.43 -7.06 32.43
N ASP A 584 16.73 -7.55 31.24
CA ASP A 584 18.06 -7.33 30.60
C ASP A 584 18.26 -5.84 30.33
N VAL A 585 18.92 -5.18 31.28
CA VAL A 585 19.16 -3.73 31.26
C VAL A 585 19.92 -3.29 30.01
N LYS A 586 20.89 -4.12 29.56
CA LYS A 586 21.72 -3.82 28.39
C LYS A 586 20.88 -3.80 27.11
N ARG A 587 20.05 -4.81 26.93
CA ARG A 587 19.11 -4.90 25.81
C ARG A 587 18.06 -3.78 25.85
N ARG A 588 17.47 -3.51 27.02
CA ARG A 588 16.50 -2.41 27.23
C ARG A 588 17.09 -1.06 26.82
N GLN A 589 18.32 -0.75 27.23
CA GLN A 589 18.99 0.49 26.86
C GLN A 589 19.20 0.63 25.37
N ASP A 590 19.59 -0.45 24.68
CA ASP A 590 19.74 -0.41 23.22
C ASP A 590 18.40 -0.18 22.52
N ILE A 591 17.31 -0.81 23.00
CA ILE A 591 15.94 -0.57 22.50
C ILE A 591 15.55 0.90 22.72
N MET A 592 15.79 1.46 23.91
CA MET A 592 15.48 2.86 24.24
C MET A 592 16.21 3.84 23.32
N ARG A 593 17.51 3.58 23.02
CA ARG A 593 18.30 4.38 22.05
C ARG A 593 17.67 4.35 20.67
N ASN A 594 17.37 3.16 20.15
CA ASN A 594 16.76 2.99 18.84
C ASN A 594 15.35 3.61 18.78
N HIS A 595 14.57 3.51 19.86
CA HIS A 595 13.23 4.10 19.91
C HIS A 595 13.28 5.63 19.89
N THR A 596 14.14 6.23 20.71
CA THR A 596 14.27 7.69 20.72
C THR A 596 14.83 8.20 19.39
N ALA A 597 15.82 7.51 18.80
CA ALA A 597 16.34 7.83 17.47
C ALA A 597 15.26 7.74 16.38
N THR A 598 14.26 6.86 16.51
CA THR A 598 13.14 6.77 15.59
C THR A 598 12.33 8.07 15.54
N HIS A 599 12.09 8.71 16.68
CA HIS A 599 11.41 10.01 16.75
C HIS A 599 12.24 11.13 16.11
N LEU A 600 13.56 11.14 16.33
CA LEU A 600 14.46 12.11 15.69
C LEU A 600 14.50 11.90 14.19
N LEU A 601 14.60 10.65 13.74
CA LEU A 601 14.57 10.30 12.32
C LEU A 601 13.26 10.73 11.66
N HIS A 602 12.12 10.51 12.32
CA HIS A 602 10.82 10.94 11.80
C HIS A 602 10.72 12.47 11.65
N ALA A 603 11.22 13.20 12.66
CA ALA A 603 11.26 14.66 12.62
C ALA A 603 12.14 15.18 11.46
N GLU A 604 13.34 14.61 11.27
CA GLU A 604 14.27 15.01 10.22
C GLU A 604 13.79 14.59 8.82
N LEU A 605 13.15 13.43 8.68
CA LEU A 605 12.48 13.03 7.43
C LEU A 605 11.43 14.06 7.01
N ARG A 606 10.60 14.50 7.94
CA ARG A 606 9.58 15.52 7.66
C ARG A 606 10.20 16.89 7.34
N ARG A 607 11.29 17.24 8.01
CA ARG A 607 12.01 18.48 7.73
C ARG A 607 12.61 18.51 6.31
N VAL A 608 13.21 17.40 5.88
CA VAL A 608 13.94 17.32 4.59
C VAL A 608 13.00 16.99 3.43
N LEU A 609 12.07 16.05 3.62
CA LEU A 609 11.20 15.54 2.56
C LEU A 609 9.82 16.20 2.52
N GLY A 610 9.40 16.81 3.64
CA GLY A 610 8.08 17.42 3.80
C GLY A 610 7.12 16.64 4.72
N ASP A 611 6.02 17.31 5.10
CA ASP A 611 5.04 16.80 6.09
C ASP A 611 4.31 15.50 5.66
N HIS A 612 4.40 15.11 4.39
CA HIS A 612 3.86 13.85 3.89
C HIS A 612 4.70 12.62 4.28
N ALA A 613 5.95 12.81 4.70
CA ALA A 613 6.81 11.72 5.19
C ALA A 613 6.35 11.29 6.60
N ARG A 614 5.32 10.46 6.64
CA ARG A 614 4.71 9.96 7.90
C ARG A 614 4.95 8.48 8.08
N GLN A 615 4.96 8.06 9.34
CA GLN A 615 5.13 6.65 9.68
C GLN A 615 4.03 5.79 9.06
N ALA A 616 4.44 4.76 8.32
CA ALA A 616 3.59 3.70 7.79
C ALA A 616 3.83 2.36 8.51
N GLY A 617 4.96 2.22 9.19
CA GLY A 617 5.33 1.07 10.00
C GLY A 617 6.62 1.36 10.77
N SER A 618 6.86 0.61 11.85
CA SER A 618 8.07 0.73 12.66
C SER A 618 8.46 -0.63 13.22
N LEU A 619 9.76 -0.84 13.41
CA LEU A 619 10.33 -1.89 14.24
C LEU A 619 11.47 -1.29 15.04
N VAL A 620 11.40 -1.42 16.35
CA VAL A 620 12.44 -0.97 17.28
C VAL A 620 12.95 -2.19 18.04
N ALA A 621 14.14 -2.64 17.66
CA ALA A 621 14.82 -3.81 18.22
C ALA A 621 16.17 -3.39 18.86
N PRO A 622 16.85 -4.24 19.64
CA PRO A 622 18.10 -3.86 20.28
C PRO A 622 19.26 -3.69 19.29
N ASP A 623 19.19 -4.34 18.14
CA ASP A 623 20.24 -4.36 17.12
C ASP A 623 20.04 -3.27 16.06
N ARG A 624 18.82 -2.81 15.82
CA ARG A 624 18.48 -1.79 14.82
C ARG A 624 17.11 -1.17 15.04
N LEU A 625 16.88 -0.07 14.39
CA LEU A 625 15.56 0.46 14.11
C LEU A 625 15.21 0.31 12.61
N ARG A 626 13.94 0.14 12.31
CA ARG A 626 13.37 0.15 10.97
C ARG A 626 12.19 1.10 10.95
N PHE A 627 12.21 2.01 10.02
CA PHE A 627 11.17 3.02 9.88
C PHE A 627 10.62 3.03 8.45
N ASP A 628 9.35 2.64 8.31
CA ASP A 628 8.62 2.66 7.06
C ASP A 628 7.81 3.96 7.01
N PHE A 629 7.94 4.73 5.94
CA PHE A 629 7.30 6.04 5.82
C PHE A 629 6.76 6.30 4.42
N THR A 630 5.75 7.17 4.34
CA THR A 630 5.14 7.56 3.09
C THR A 630 6.05 8.53 2.35
N HIS A 631 6.62 8.08 1.23
CA HIS A 631 7.36 8.91 0.29
C HIS A 631 7.36 8.24 -1.09
N PRO A 632 7.09 9.01 -2.14
CA PRO A 632 6.82 8.44 -3.45
C PRO A 632 8.06 8.05 -4.25
N GLU A 633 9.22 8.63 -3.95
CA GLU A 633 10.49 8.44 -4.68
C GLU A 633 11.57 7.84 -3.80
N ALA A 634 12.67 7.37 -4.41
CA ALA A 634 13.86 7.01 -3.67
C ALA A 634 14.46 8.27 -3.02
N VAL A 635 14.85 8.16 -1.76
CA VAL A 635 15.55 9.26 -1.07
C VAL A 635 16.97 9.34 -1.64
N THR A 636 17.39 10.54 -2.05
CA THR A 636 18.73 10.70 -2.64
C THR A 636 19.83 10.54 -1.59
N HIS A 637 21.06 10.29 -2.04
CA HIS A 637 22.22 10.18 -1.14
C HIS A 637 22.46 11.48 -0.35
N GLU A 638 22.24 12.63 -0.98
CA GLU A 638 22.36 13.94 -0.35
C GLU A 638 21.30 14.14 0.74
N GLN A 639 20.05 13.77 0.45
CA GLN A 639 18.94 13.83 1.41
C GLN A 639 19.18 12.87 2.60
N LEU A 640 19.65 11.64 2.33
CA LEU A 640 19.99 10.69 3.40
C LEU A 640 21.12 11.21 4.29
N ALA A 641 22.16 11.79 3.69
CA ALA A 641 23.26 12.39 4.43
C ALA A 641 22.78 13.60 5.26
N GLU A 642 21.89 14.43 4.73
CA GLU A 642 21.29 15.56 5.46
C GLU A 642 20.42 15.10 6.63
N ILE A 643 19.60 14.07 6.44
CA ILE A 643 18.76 13.47 7.48
C ILE A 643 19.65 12.87 8.59
N GLU A 644 20.64 12.04 8.22
CA GLU A 644 21.58 11.45 9.18
C GLU A 644 22.33 12.52 9.99
N ALA A 645 22.84 13.56 9.31
CA ALA A 645 23.51 14.67 9.96
C ALA A 645 22.56 15.46 10.89
N GLY A 646 21.29 15.62 10.49
CA GLY A 646 20.25 16.23 11.31
C GLY A 646 19.99 15.45 12.59
N VAL A 647 19.75 14.15 12.48
CA VAL A 647 19.55 13.26 13.63
C VAL A 647 20.75 13.32 14.61
N ASN A 648 21.99 13.24 14.08
CA ASN A 648 23.16 13.28 14.93
C ASN A 648 23.40 14.66 15.54
N ARG A 649 23.06 15.76 14.88
CA ARG A 649 23.05 17.10 15.44
C ARG A 649 22.09 17.20 16.63
N ASP A 650 20.88 16.62 16.53
CA ASP A 650 19.88 16.62 17.59
C ASP A 650 20.29 15.71 18.75
N ILE A 651 21.01 14.61 18.47
CA ILE A 651 21.66 13.78 19.51
C ILE A 651 22.71 14.58 20.27
N LEU A 652 23.62 15.26 19.56
CA LEU A 652 24.69 16.05 20.15
C LEU A 652 24.18 17.31 20.87
N GLY A 653 22.95 17.74 20.55
CA GLY A 653 22.30 18.88 21.19
C GLY A 653 21.88 18.63 22.64
N ASP A 654 21.90 17.38 23.09
CA ASP A 654 21.65 16.95 24.47
C ASP A 654 20.32 17.46 25.04
N PHE A 655 19.22 17.20 24.30
CA PHE A 655 17.89 17.66 24.68
C PHE A 655 17.22 16.68 25.64
N PRO A 656 16.65 17.16 26.75
CA PRO A 656 15.89 16.31 27.66
C PRO A 656 14.56 15.89 27.04
N LEU A 657 14.17 14.63 27.26
CA LEU A 657 12.85 14.14 26.88
C LEU A 657 11.83 14.50 27.95
N LYS A 658 10.77 15.21 27.55
CA LYS A 658 9.67 15.59 28.45
C LYS A 658 8.49 14.64 28.23
N ILE A 659 8.25 13.81 29.24
CA ILE A 659 7.16 12.83 29.23
C ILE A 659 6.01 13.35 30.09
N LYS A 660 4.79 13.39 29.53
CA LYS A 660 3.59 13.82 30.26
C LYS A 660 2.41 12.91 29.94
N TYR A 661 1.52 12.75 30.92
CA TYR A 661 0.23 12.11 30.72
C TYR A 661 -0.85 13.19 30.59
N LYS A 662 -1.66 13.13 29.55
CA LYS A 662 -2.69 14.12 29.24
C LYS A 662 -3.93 13.46 28.69
N PRO A 663 -5.13 14.11 28.80
CA PRO A 663 -6.27 13.72 28.00
C PRO A 663 -5.93 13.71 26.50
N ARG A 664 -6.35 12.67 25.79
CA ARG A 664 -6.03 12.48 24.35
C ARG A 664 -6.39 13.70 23.50
N GLN A 665 -7.59 14.26 23.71
CA GLN A 665 -8.05 15.42 22.95
C GLN A 665 -7.13 16.62 23.17
N GLN A 666 -6.77 16.90 24.42
CA GLN A 666 -5.86 17.99 24.75
C GLN A 666 -4.49 17.83 24.06
N ALA A 667 -3.95 16.62 24.05
CA ALA A 667 -2.66 16.37 23.41
C ALA A 667 -2.72 16.63 21.89
N VAL A 668 -3.81 16.19 21.24
CA VAL A 668 -4.04 16.41 19.81
C VAL A 668 -4.25 17.89 19.49
N ASP A 669 -5.02 18.60 20.30
CA ASP A 669 -5.27 20.05 20.16
C ASP A 669 -3.98 20.87 20.32
N GLU A 670 -3.07 20.41 21.17
CA GLU A 670 -1.72 20.98 21.35
C GLU A 670 -0.77 20.63 20.18
N GLY A 671 -1.20 19.80 19.22
CA GLY A 671 -0.42 19.41 18.04
C GLY A 671 0.39 18.13 18.19
N ALA A 672 0.10 17.29 19.20
CA ALA A 672 0.74 15.99 19.33
C ALA A 672 0.39 15.09 18.14
N MET A 673 1.41 14.46 17.57
CA MET A 673 1.23 13.53 16.47
C MET A 673 0.77 12.17 17.03
N ALA A 674 -0.43 11.75 16.60
CA ALA A 674 -0.94 10.41 16.85
C ALA A 674 -0.57 9.50 15.67
N LEU A 675 0.01 8.34 15.95
CA LEU A 675 0.34 7.35 14.93
C LEU A 675 -0.93 6.59 14.53
N PHE A 676 -1.08 6.34 13.23
CA PHE A 676 -2.23 5.62 12.70
C PHE A 676 -2.20 4.13 13.12
N GLY A 677 -3.37 3.63 13.57
CA GLY A 677 -3.56 2.20 13.89
C GLY A 677 -3.36 1.82 15.36
N GLU A 678 -2.91 2.73 16.23
CA GLU A 678 -2.82 2.46 17.67
C GLU A 678 -4.11 2.81 18.41
N LYS A 679 -4.50 1.93 19.36
CA LYS A 679 -5.61 2.18 20.29
C LYS A 679 -5.11 3.03 21.44
N TYR A 680 -5.42 4.31 21.42
CA TYR A 680 -5.11 5.22 22.55
C TYR A 680 -6.30 5.29 23.51
N GLY A 681 -6.03 5.15 24.81
CA GLY A 681 -7.02 5.41 25.86
C GLY A 681 -7.39 6.88 26.00
N GLU A 682 -8.28 7.20 26.95
CA GLU A 682 -8.65 8.60 27.28
C GLU A 682 -7.44 9.43 27.74
N THR A 683 -6.54 8.82 28.51
CA THR A 683 -5.27 9.42 28.91
C THR A 683 -4.15 8.83 28.09
N VAL A 684 -3.38 9.68 27.42
CA VAL A 684 -2.25 9.31 26.56
C VAL A 684 -0.93 9.78 27.14
N ARG A 685 0.11 9.00 26.86
CA ARG A 685 1.49 9.37 27.18
C ARG A 685 2.07 10.14 26.00
N THR A 686 2.54 11.38 26.24
CA THR A 686 3.14 12.25 25.24
C THR A 686 4.64 12.34 25.46
N ILE A 687 5.40 12.30 24.37
CA ILE A 687 6.85 12.49 24.34
C ILE A 687 7.13 13.78 23.57
N THR A 688 7.85 14.70 24.23
CA THR A 688 8.29 15.95 23.62
C THR A 688 9.80 16.00 23.63
N ILE A 689 10.43 16.25 22.48
CA ILE A 689 11.88 16.37 22.32
C ILE A 689 12.20 17.74 21.71
N GLY A 690 13.14 18.48 22.29
CA GLY A 690 13.59 19.80 21.86
C GLY A 690 13.55 20.83 22.96
N ALA A 691 14.02 22.06 22.62
CA ALA A 691 14.12 23.19 23.54
C ALA A 691 12.76 23.93 23.71
N GLU A 692 12.72 25.25 23.43
CA GLU A 692 11.49 26.06 23.51
C GLU A 692 10.47 25.69 22.45
N LYS A 693 10.92 25.40 21.20
CA LYS A 693 10.10 24.87 20.12
C LYS A 693 10.48 23.40 19.90
N PRO A 694 9.61 22.45 20.27
CA PRO A 694 9.90 21.04 20.08
C PRO A 694 9.97 20.70 18.59
N PHE A 695 10.92 19.85 18.21
CA PHE A 695 10.99 19.31 16.86
C PHE A 695 10.27 17.95 16.74
N SER A 696 10.06 17.25 17.88
CA SER A 696 9.16 16.08 17.95
C SER A 696 8.20 16.23 19.13
N TYR A 697 6.90 16.02 18.86
CA TYR A 697 5.83 15.93 19.87
C TYR A 697 4.84 14.85 19.43
N GLU A 698 4.91 13.69 20.08
CA GLU A 698 4.21 12.49 19.64
C GLU A 698 3.54 11.73 20.78
N LEU A 699 2.46 11.00 20.47
CA LEU A 699 1.85 10.02 21.37
C LEU A 699 2.66 8.73 21.28
N CYS A 700 3.29 8.32 22.36
CA CYS A 700 4.13 7.12 22.36
C CYS A 700 4.13 6.39 23.71
N GLY A 701 3.82 5.08 23.67
CA GLY A 701 3.85 4.17 24.82
C GLY A 701 5.17 3.43 25.03
N GLY A 702 6.19 3.66 24.20
CA GLY A 702 7.47 2.94 24.27
C GLY A 702 8.42 3.44 25.35
N THR A 703 9.53 2.74 25.53
CA THR A 703 10.59 3.12 26.48
C THR A 703 11.62 4.02 25.79
N HIS A 704 12.09 5.06 26.47
CA HIS A 704 12.97 6.08 25.90
C HIS A 704 14.14 6.38 26.82
N VAL A 705 15.22 6.93 26.25
CA VAL A 705 16.34 7.50 26.99
C VAL A 705 15.92 8.79 27.69
N HIS A 706 16.72 9.28 28.66
CA HIS A 706 16.39 10.50 29.36
C HIS A 706 16.77 11.76 28.60
N GLU A 707 17.89 11.72 27.89
CA GLU A 707 18.44 12.82 27.09
C GLU A 707 18.86 12.29 25.71
N THR A 708 18.84 13.13 24.68
CA THR A 708 19.15 12.68 23.32
C THR A 708 20.61 12.21 23.20
N SER A 709 21.53 12.72 23.98
CA SER A 709 22.93 12.28 24.01
C SER A 709 23.13 10.82 24.44
N ASP A 710 22.21 10.24 25.21
CA ASP A 710 22.22 8.82 25.62
C ASP A 710 22.11 7.87 24.41
N ILE A 711 21.64 8.35 23.27
CA ILE A 711 21.56 7.58 22.01
C ILE A 711 22.96 7.24 21.51
N GLY A 712 23.92 8.14 21.71
CA GLY A 712 25.28 8.05 21.17
C GLY A 712 25.32 8.54 19.73
N VAL A 713 25.61 7.66 18.77
CA VAL A 713 25.60 7.99 17.34
C VAL A 713 24.53 7.19 16.62
N CYS A 714 23.90 7.79 15.60
CA CYS A 714 22.94 7.13 14.70
C CYS A 714 23.52 7.04 13.29
N LEU A 715 23.48 5.88 12.68
CA LEU A 715 23.92 5.63 11.30
C LEU A 715 22.82 4.99 10.49
N ILE A 716 22.50 5.57 9.35
CA ILE A 716 21.58 4.98 8.36
C ILE A 716 22.33 3.86 7.62
N ILE A 717 21.77 2.66 7.63
CA ILE A 717 22.37 1.48 6.97
C ILE A 717 21.88 1.36 5.54
N SER A 718 20.57 1.49 5.36
CA SER A 718 19.91 1.27 4.07
C SER A 718 18.67 2.11 3.90
N GLU A 719 18.34 2.38 2.64
CA GLU A 719 17.07 2.93 2.20
C GLU A 719 16.54 2.06 1.06
N SER A 720 15.25 1.69 1.10
CA SER A 720 14.66 0.80 0.10
C SER A 720 13.16 1.04 -0.04
N SER A 721 12.57 0.53 -1.14
CA SER A 721 11.12 0.50 -1.34
C SER A 721 10.52 -0.74 -0.68
N VAL A 722 9.43 -0.57 0.06
CA VAL A 722 8.63 -1.68 0.63
C VAL A 722 7.39 -1.93 -0.20
N ALA A 723 6.73 -0.84 -0.60
CA ALA A 723 5.55 -0.85 -1.44
C ALA A 723 5.50 0.46 -2.24
N ALA A 724 4.60 0.56 -3.19
CA ALA A 724 4.43 1.81 -3.92
C ALA A 724 4.03 2.94 -2.95
N GLY A 725 4.81 4.01 -2.96
CA GLY A 725 4.62 5.15 -2.07
C GLY A 725 5.07 4.94 -0.61
N ILE A 726 5.70 3.80 -0.29
CA ILE A 726 6.26 3.53 1.03
C ILE A 726 7.75 3.20 0.92
N ARG A 727 8.56 3.98 1.61
CA ARG A 727 10.00 3.81 1.72
C ARG A 727 10.37 3.29 3.09
N ARG A 728 11.48 2.60 3.19
CA ARG A 728 12.02 2.02 4.42
C ARG A 728 13.41 2.55 4.65
N ILE A 729 13.67 3.02 5.86
CA ILE A 729 15.03 3.28 6.36
C ILE A 729 15.31 2.28 7.48
N GLU A 730 16.51 1.70 7.44
CA GLU A 730 17.09 0.96 8.56
C GLU A 730 18.28 1.74 9.10
N ALA A 731 18.37 1.86 10.42
CA ALA A 731 19.47 2.55 11.09
C ALA A 731 19.86 1.82 12.37
N VAL A 732 21.06 2.12 12.86
CA VAL A 732 21.62 1.60 14.10
C VAL A 732 22.09 2.74 14.99
N THR A 733 22.06 2.51 16.31
CA THR A 733 22.48 3.52 17.29
C THR A 733 23.48 2.95 18.29
N GLY A 734 24.15 3.84 19.04
CA GLY A 734 24.98 3.51 20.19
C GLY A 734 26.02 2.42 19.89
N ARG A 735 25.96 1.32 20.63
CA ARG A 735 26.95 0.21 20.51
C ARG A 735 26.97 -0.41 19.12
N LYS A 736 25.82 -0.63 18.50
CA LYS A 736 25.74 -1.22 17.15
C LYS A 736 26.29 -0.29 16.08
N ALA A 737 26.06 1.00 16.23
CA ALA A 737 26.67 2.00 15.36
C ALA A 737 28.20 2.02 15.55
N TYR A 738 28.70 1.94 16.79
CA TYR A 738 30.13 1.86 17.04
C TYR A 738 30.78 0.60 16.44
N GLU A 739 30.15 -0.58 16.60
CA GLU A 739 30.59 -1.84 15.98
C GLU A 739 30.68 -1.72 14.45
N LEU A 740 29.67 -1.08 13.84
CA LEU A 740 29.67 -0.83 12.39
C LEU A 740 30.79 0.10 11.96
N ILE A 741 31.04 1.19 12.71
CA ILE A 741 32.16 2.12 12.46
C ILE A 741 33.48 1.36 12.51
N GLN A 742 33.73 0.60 13.57
CA GLN A 742 34.97 -0.19 13.72
C GLN A 742 35.14 -1.17 12.55
N HIS A 743 34.10 -1.89 12.19
CA HIS A 743 34.15 -2.80 11.05
C HIS A 743 34.46 -2.09 9.73
N ARG A 744 33.89 -0.92 9.47
CA ARG A 744 34.18 -0.11 8.28
C ARG A 744 35.65 0.37 8.26
N PHE A 745 36.18 0.80 9.40
CA PHE A 745 37.57 1.18 9.50
C PHE A 745 38.52 0.00 9.28
N GLU A 746 38.23 -1.17 9.85
CA GLU A 746 39.03 -2.40 9.59
C GLU A 746 39.03 -2.77 8.11
N LEU A 747 37.91 -2.64 7.40
CA LEU A 747 37.83 -2.92 5.96
C LEU A 747 38.65 -1.91 5.16
N LEU A 748 38.61 -0.64 5.52
CA LEU A 748 39.43 0.41 4.89
C LEU A 748 40.90 0.17 5.11
N ASP A 749 41.34 -0.14 6.34
CA ASP A 749 42.72 -0.44 6.68
C ASP A 749 43.23 -1.68 5.92
N LYS A 750 42.47 -2.77 5.91
CA LYS A 750 42.80 -3.97 5.16
C LYS A 750 42.95 -3.67 3.66
N SER A 751 42.06 -2.90 3.10
CA SER A 751 42.09 -2.50 1.68
C SER A 751 43.33 -1.63 1.39
N SER A 752 43.65 -0.71 2.31
CA SER A 752 44.83 0.14 2.21
C SER A 752 46.12 -0.66 2.23
N ILE A 753 46.23 -1.64 3.14
CA ILE A 753 47.40 -2.55 3.23
C ILE A 753 47.54 -3.34 1.92
N ILE A 754 46.49 -3.95 1.40
CA ILE A 754 46.51 -4.74 0.15
C ILE A 754 47.01 -3.86 -1.03
N LEU A 755 46.60 -2.60 -1.08
CA LEU A 755 46.92 -1.69 -2.16
C LEU A 755 48.21 -0.92 -1.92
N GLY A 756 48.87 -1.10 -0.78
CA GLY A 756 50.10 -0.37 -0.41
C GLY A 756 49.86 1.15 -0.38
N SER A 757 48.76 1.57 0.24
CA SER A 757 48.31 2.95 0.34
C SER A 757 47.83 3.28 1.74
N ILE A 758 47.53 4.54 2.02
CA ILE A 758 46.80 4.98 3.20
C ILE A 758 45.32 5.17 2.85
N PRO A 759 44.37 5.11 3.79
CA PRO A 759 42.93 5.21 3.52
C PRO A 759 42.52 6.42 2.69
N GLU A 760 43.11 7.57 2.93
CA GLU A 760 42.79 8.83 2.26
C GLU A 760 43.18 8.84 0.76
N GLN A 761 44.17 8.02 0.38
CA GLN A 761 44.72 7.92 -1.00
C GLN A 761 44.15 6.71 -1.77
N LEU A 762 43.26 5.91 -1.16
CA LEU A 762 42.66 4.72 -1.80
C LEU A 762 42.01 5.03 -3.17
N PRO A 763 41.19 6.07 -3.31
CA PRO A 763 40.55 6.36 -4.59
C PRO A 763 41.52 6.65 -5.68
N GLU A 764 42.58 7.44 -5.39
CA GLU A 764 43.64 7.81 -6.35
C GLU A 764 44.45 6.56 -6.74
N LYS A 765 44.80 5.73 -5.76
CA LYS A 765 45.54 4.48 -6.02
C LYS A 765 44.77 3.49 -6.86
N LEU A 766 43.44 3.34 -6.59
CA LEU A 766 42.56 2.48 -7.38
C LEU A 766 42.43 2.98 -8.83
N ASN A 767 42.25 4.29 -9.04
CA ASN A 767 42.21 4.87 -10.37
C ASN A 767 43.53 4.66 -11.11
N GLY A 768 44.69 4.87 -10.44
CA GLY A 768 46.01 4.60 -11.02
C GLY A 768 46.18 3.15 -11.45
N LEU A 769 45.75 2.18 -10.63
CA LEU A 769 45.79 0.75 -10.97
C LEU A 769 44.87 0.40 -12.14
N LEU A 770 43.69 0.99 -12.21
CA LEU A 770 42.78 0.81 -13.35
C LEU A 770 43.41 1.36 -14.66
N ASP A 771 44.04 2.49 -14.59
CA ASP A 771 44.76 3.08 -15.74
C ASP A 771 45.95 2.24 -16.18
N GLU A 772 46.76 1.72 -15.23
CA GLU A 772 47.84 0.77 -15.51
C GLU A 772 47.34 -0.52 -16.14
N LEU A 773 46.24 -1.08 -15.62
CA LEU A 773 45.60 -2.29 -16.16
C LEU A 773 45.11 -2.06 -17.60
N ASN A 774 44.49 -0.91 -17.88
CA ASN A 774 44.02 -0.56 -19.21
C ASN A 774 45.17 -0.33 -20.18
N ALA A 775 46.25 0.34 -19.74
CA ALA A 775 47.46 0.52 -20.51
C ALA A 775 48.14 -0.83 -20.84
N SER A 776 48.28 -1.69 -19.85
CA SER A 776 48.83 -3.03 -20.02
C SER A 776 48.01 -3.89 -21.01
N ARG A 777 46.69 -3.85 -20.92
CA ARG A 777 45.81 -4.54 -21.89
C ARG A 777 46.02 -4.01 -23.32
N LYS A 778 46.10 -2.71 -23.51
CA LYS A 778 46.41 -2.10 -24.83
C LYS A 778 47.77 -2.53 -25.33
N GLN A 779 48.78 -2.56 -24.48
CA GLN A 779 50.13 -2.97 -24.83
C GLN A 779 50.18 -4.48 -25.22
N ILE A 780 49.51 -5.35 -24.48
CA ILE A 780 49.37 -6.79 -24.82
C ILE A 780 48.70 -6.94 -26.19
N SER A 781 47.62 -6.21 -26.43
CA SER A 781 46.92 -6.25 -27.72
C SER A 781 47.82 -5.82 -28.86
N ALA A 782 48.55 -4.72 -28.71
CA ALA A 782 49.50 -4.25 -29.74
C ALA A 782 50.66 -5.21 -29.99
N LEU A 783 51.17 -5.86 -28.94
CA LEU A 783 52.23 -6.87 -29.09
C LEU A 783 51.71 -8.12 -29.84
N MET A 784 50.49 -8.58 -29.48
CA MET A 784 49.84 -9.69 -30.20
C MET A 784 49.56 -9.36 -31.68
N GLU A 785 49.11 -8.17 -31.97
CA GLU A 785 48.90 -7.66 -33.34
C GLU A 785 50.22 -7.67 -34.10
N GLY A 786 51.29 -7.11 -33.50
CA GLY A 786 52.63 -7.12 -34.08
C GLY A 786 53.18 -8.54 -34.35
N GLN A 787 52.92 -9.48 -33.44
CA GLN A 787 53.35 -10.86 -33.62
C GLN A 787 52.62 -11.56 -34.78
N VAL A 788 51.31 -11.39 -34.85
CA VAL A 788 50.46 -11.94 -35.94
C VAL A 788 50.87 -11.31 -37.29
N PHE A 789 51.15 -10.01 -37.30
CA PHE A 789 51.60 -9.35 -38.52
C PHE A 789 52.98 -9.88 -38.98
N ASN A 790 53.92 -10.08 -38.09
CA ASN A 790 55.22 -10.71 -38.37
C ASN A 790 55.07 -12.18 -38.92
N ASP A 791 54.16 -12.97 -38.31
CA ASP A 791 53.81 -14.32 -38.83
C ASP A 791 53.26 -14.21 -40.27
N PHE A 792 52.38 -13.29 -40.51
CA PHE A 792 51.86 -13.03 -41.85
C PHE A 792 52.98 -12.69 -42.85
N ILE A 793 53.92 -11.82 -42.52
CA ILE A 793 55.07 -11.45 -43.39
C ILE A 793 55.91 -12.68 -43.72
N GLN A 794 56.17 -13.57 -42.76
CA GLN A 794 56.85 -14.83 -43.02
C GLN A 794 56.05 -15.77 -43.95
N LYS A 795 54.72 -15.84 -43.77
CA LYS A 795 53.81 -16.62 -44.67
C LYS A 795 53.77 -16.07 -46.06
N LEU A 796 53.94 -14.75 -46.25
CA LEU A 796 54.02 -14.14 -47.59
C LEU A 796 55.17 -14.70 -48.43
N GLN A 797 56.24 -15.17 -47.81
CA GLN A 797 57.36 -15.79 -48.51
C GLN A 797 57.01 -17.22 -48.99
N GLN A 798 55.92 -17.80 -48.51
CA GLN A 798 55.41 -19.14 -48.85
C GLN A 798 54.32 -19.11 -49.91
N VAL A 799 54.10 -17.98 -50.60
CA VAL A 799 53.19 -17.85 -51.73
C VAL A 799 53.58 -18.86 -52.80
N LYS A 800 52.63 -19.67 -53.24
CA LYS A 800 52.84 -20.65 -54.30
C LYS A 800 52.25 -20.16 -55.62
N LEU A 801 52.92 -20.50 -56.71
CA LEU A 801 52.43 -20.23 -58.05
C LEU A 801 51.64 -21.48 -58.53
N VAL A 802 50.34 -21.28 -58.77
CA VAL A 802 49.45 -22.26 -59.40
C VAL A 802 49.09 -21.75 -60.78
N GLU A 803 49.68 -22.35 -61.83
CA GLU A 803 49.72 -21.82 -63.20
C GLU A 803 50.30 -20.37 -63.25
N ASP A 804 49.51 -19.34 -63.42
CA ASP A 804 49.91 -17.95 -63.41
C ASP A 804 49.38 -17.17 -62.17
N ILE A 805 48.81 -17.86 -61.18
CA ILE A 805 48.20 -17.23 -60.00
C ILE A 805 49.03 -17.42 -58.72
N HIS A 806 49.26 -16.34 -57.99
CA HIS A 806 49.88 -16.33 -56.69
C HIS A 806 48.87 -16.74 -55.63
N VAL A 807 49.07 -17.89 -54.99
CA VAL A 807 48.13 -18.40 -53.97
C VAL A 807 48.78 -18.47 -52.61
N LEU A 808 48.19 -17.79 -51.62
CA LEU A 808 48.55 -17.90 -50.21
C LEU A 808 47.36 -18.46 -49.43
N SER A 809 47.52 -19.56 -48.80
CA SER A 809 46.63 -20.08 -47.78
C SER A 809 47.36 -20.32 -46.50
N ALA A 810 46.98 -19.64 -45.38
CA ALA A 810 47.73 -19.72 -44.14
C ALA A 810 46.85 -19.58 -42.92
N LYS A 811 47.22 -20.36 -41.86
CA LYS A 811 46.73 -20.14 -40.51
C LYS A 811 47.72 -19.16 -39.84
N LEU A 812 47.18 -18.15 -39.20
CA LEU A 812 47.89 -17.14 -38.42
C LEU A 812 47.61 -17.31 -36.95
N GLY A 813 48.31 -16.61 -36.08
CA GLY A 813 48.02 -16.46 -34.66
C GLY A 813 46.64 -15.86 -34.41
N GLU A 814 46.27 -15.64 -33.18
CA GLU A 814 44.98 -15.07 -32.83
C GLU A 814 44.82 -13.65 -33.41
N ALA A 815 43.91 -13.51 -34.40
CA ALA A 815 43.57 -12.23 -35.04
C ALA A 815 42.06 -12.12 -35.25
N ASP A 816 41.54 -10.97 -35.19
CA ASP A 816 40.13 -10.71 -35.56
C ASP A 816 39.92 -10.57 -37.08
N ALA A 817 38.68 -10.46 -37.51
CA ALA A 817 38.35 -10.37 -38.92
C ALA A 817 38.91 -9.08 -39.57
N ASP A 818 38.99 -7.98 -38.81
CA ASP A 818 39.49 -6.71 -39.33
C ASP A 818 41.01 -6.75 -39.60
N MET A 819 41.76 -7.38 -38.70
CA MET A 819 43.18 -7.59 -38.84
C MET A 819 43.47 -8.53 -40.01
N LEU A 820 42.72 -9.63 -40.18
CA LEU A 820 42.87 -10.50 -41.34
C LEU A 820 42.54 -9.77 -42.64
N ARG A 821 41.55 -8.88 -42.67
CA ARG A 821 41.25 -8.04 -43.86
C ARG A 821 42.35 -7.08 -44.23
N GLN A 822 42.98 -6.42 -43.25
CA GLN A 822 44.16 -5.57 -43.46
C GLN A 822 45.31 -6.38 -44.07
N MET A 823 45.52 -7.61 -43.64
CA MET A 823 46.54 -8.49 -44.20
C MET A 823 46.20 -8.93 -45.65
N VAL A 824 44.95 -9.18 -45.94
CA VAL A 824 44.49 -9.43 -47.30
C VAL A 824 44.73 -8.20 -48.20
N ASP A 825 44.47 -6.99 -47.72
CA ASP A 825 44.74 -5.77 -48.47
C ASP A 825 46.26 -5.52 -48.67
N ARG A 826 47.09 -5.89 -47.66
CA ARG A 826 48.55 -5.85 -47.79
C ARG A 826 49.08 -6.89 -48.82
N TYR A 827 48.47 -8.08 -48.81
CA TYR A 827 48.79 -9.09 -49.87
C TYR A 827 48.45 -8.54 -51.26
N ARG A 828 47.32 -7.88 -51.47
CA ARG A 828 46.94 -7.31 -52.75
C ARG A 828 47.84 -6.17 -53.21
N GLN A 829 48.42 -5.39 -52.32
CA GLN A 829 49.41 -4.38 -52.64
C GLN A 829 50.67 -5.02 -53.20
N GLN A 830 51.05 -6.20 -52.73
CA GLN A 830 52.26 -6.91 -53.18
C GLN A 830 51.95 -7.71 -54.47
N PHE A 831 50.72 -8.25 -54.59
CA PHE A 831 50.26 -9.01 -55.77
C PHE A 831 48.97 -8.30 -56.33
N PRO A 832 49.14 -7.23 -57.10
CA PRO A 832 47.97 -6.44 -57.55
C PRO A 832 47.10 -7.12 -58.62
N THR A 833 47.70 -8.15 -59.31
CA THR A 833 47.02 -8.99 -60.27
C THR A 833 47.35 -10.45 -60.00
N ASN A 834 46.54 -11.37 -60.48
CA ASN A 834 46.71 -12.81 -60.32
C ASN A 834 46.92 -13.27 -58.89
N GLY A 835 46.20 -12.73 -57.91
CA GLY A 835 46.38 -13.06 -56.50
C GLY A 835 45.14 -13.67 -55.86
N VAL A 836 45.37 -14.75 -55.12
CA VAL A 836 44.35 -15.42 -54.26
C VAL A 836 44.94 -15.61 -52.86
N ILE A 837 44.24 -15.18 -51.86
CA ILE A 837 44.67 -15.34 -50.47
C ILE A 837 43.50 -15.85 -49.60
N VAL A 838 43.84 -16.79 -48.70
CA VAL A 838 42.94 -17.27 -47.63
C VAL A 838 43.69 -17.23 -46.34
N LEU A 839 43.27 -16.42 -45.40
CA LEU A 839 43.83 -16.33 -44.05
C LEU A 839 42.85 -16.83 -43.03
N ALA A 840 43.31 -17.60 -42.06
CA ALA A 840 42.49 -18.08 -40.98
C ALA A 840 43.17 -17.83 -39.64
N SER A 841 42.40 -17.45 -38.65
CA SER A 841 42.77 -17.38 -37.23
C SER A 841 41.81 -18.19 -36.37
N VAL A 842 42.29 -18.74 -35.26
CA VAL A 842 41.50 -19.57 -34.39
C VAL A 842 41.52 -18.99 -32.99
N LYS A 843 40.36 -18.63 -32.46
CA LYS A 843 40.18 -18.16 -31.10
C LYS A 843 39.16 -19.08 -30.41
N GLN A 844 39.56 -19.69 -29.28
CA GLN A 844 38.72 -20.61 -28.51
C GLN A 844 38.09 -21.73 -29.39
N ASN A 845 38.88 -22.35 -30.25
CA ASN A 845 38.52 -23.41 -31.20
C ASN A 845 37.51 -22.96 -32.31
N ARG A 846 37.27 -21.65 -32.47
CA ARG A 846 36.39 -21.09 -33.50
C ARG A 846 37.23 -20.39 -34.57
N PRO A 847 37.27 -20.92 -35.79
CA PRO A 847 37.98 -20.27 -36.89
C PRO A 847 37.27 -19.04 -37.42
N THR A 848 38.01 -17.96 -37.59
CA THR A 848 37.63 -16.80 -38.44
C THR A 848 38.47 -16.86 -39.70
N ILE A 849 37.84 -16.83 -40.84
CA ILE A 849 38.50 -17.00 -42.12
C ILE A 849 38.15 -15.82 -43.03
N VAL A 850 39.15 -15.28 -43.71
CA VAL A 850 39.01 -14.23 -44.72
C VAL A 850 39.64 -14.66 -46.00
N ALA A 851 38.91 -14.58 -47.10
CA ALA A 851 39.40 -14.89 -48.46
C ALA A 851 39.40 -13.59 -49.32
N GLY A 852 40.47 -13.40 -50.03
CA GLY A 852 40.64 -12.30 -50.96
C GLY A 852 41.11 -12.77 -52.36
N ILE A 853 40.50 -12.16 -53.39
CA ILE A 853 40.87 -12.45 -54.78
C ILE A 853 41.04 -11.09 -55.48
N THR A 854 42.10 -10.96 -56.35
CA THR A 854 42.28 -9.75 -57.14
C THR A 854 41.23 -9.57 -58.23
N SER A 855 40.94 -8.32 -58.62
CA SER A 855 39.79 -8.00 -59.47
C SER A 855 39.88 -8.61 -60.86
N ASP A 856 41.08 -8.75 -61.41
CA ASP A 856 41.37 -9.39 -62.72
C ASP A 856 40.93 -10.89 -62.71
N LEU A 857 41.11 -11.59 -61.63
CA LEU A 857 40.71 -12.99 -61.50
C LEU A 857 39.18 -13.19 -61.35
N THR A 858 38.48 -12.19 -60.92
CA THR A 858 36.99 -12.26 -60.90
C THR A 858 36.43 -12.24 -62.31
N SER A 859 37.10 -11.59 -63.26
CA SER A 859 36.74 -11.65 -64.70
C SER A 859 37.10 -13.00 -65.35
N ARG A 860 37.98 -13.77 -64.76
CA ARG A 860 38.38 -15.14 -65.13
C ARG A 860 37.54 -16.23 -64.43
N GLY A 861 36.46 -15.87 -63.69
CA GLY A 861 35.52 -16.82 -63.14
C GLY A 861 35.78 -17.18 -61.64
N LEU A 862 36.87 -16.68 -61.01
CA LEU A 862 37.14 -16.94 -59.59
C LEU A 862 36.31 -15.97 -58.70
N ASN A 863 35.78 -16.47 -57.61
CA ASN A 863 34.92 -15.72 -56.69
C ASN A 863 35.24 -16.01 -55.24
N ALA A 864 35.60 -14.95 -54.48
CA ALA A 864 35.93 -15.08 -53.09
C ALA A 864 34.76 -15.63 -52.18
N VAL A 865 33.52 -15.41 -52.61
CA VAL A 865 32.37 -15.96 -51.89
C VAL A 865 32.25 -17.46 -52.07
N GLU A 866 32.57 -17.97 -53.25
CA GLU A 866 32.62 -19.44 -53.54
C GLU A 866 33.77 -20.08 -52.77
N LEU A 867 34.97 -19.42 -52.86
CA LEU A 867 36.14 -19.88 -52.14
C LEU A 867 35.93 -19.94 -50.62
N ILE A 868 35.32 -18.92 -50.03
CA ILE A 868 35.08 -18.88 -48.59
C ILE A 868 34.03 -19.92 -48.15
N LYS A 869 33.01 -20.22 -48.98
CA LYS A 869 32.03 -21.28 -48.77
C LYS A 869 32.72 -22.66 -48.82
N PHE A 870 33.59 -22.88 -49.81
CA PHE A 870 34.36 -24.12 -49.89
C PHE A 870 35.22 -24.35 -48.69
N VAL A 871 35.94 -23.31 -48.22
CA VAL A 871 36.80 -23.43 -47.02
C VAL A 871 36.01 -23.57 -45.72
N SER A 872 34.86 -22.91 -45.58
CA SER A 872 34.12 -22.89 -44.35
C SER A 872 33.16 -24.07 -44.14
N ALA A 873 32.64 -24.67 -45.24
CA ALA A 873 31.65 -25.75 -45.16
C ALA A 873 32.17 -27.01 -44.38
N PRO A 874 33.38 -27.51 -44.60
CA PRO A 874 33.89 -28.68 -43.86
C PRO A 874 34.14 -28.39 -42.38
N LEU A 875 34.18 -27.10 -42.00
CA LEU A 875 34.40 -26.64 -40.63
C LEU A 875 33.06 -26.28 -39.90
N GLY A 876 31.94 -26.65 -40.50
CA GLY A 876 30.61 -26.33 -39.96
C GLY A 876 30.30 -24.83 -39.91
N GLY A 877 30.90 -24.07 -40.84
CA GLY A 877 30.81 -22.63 -40.95
C GLY A 877 30.01 -22.15 -42.16
N GLY A 878 29.74 -20.86 -42.19
CA GLY A 878 29.12 -20.16 -43.29
C GLY A 878 29.65 -18.73 -43.40
N GLY A 879 29.70 -18.24 -44.64
CA GLY A 879 30.26 -16.93 -44.90
C GLY A 879 29.68 -16.27 -46.14
N GLY A 880 30.09 -15.04 -46.39
CA GLY A 880 29.67 -14.25 -47.53
C GLY A 880 30.50 -13.00 -47.69
N GLY A 881 30.23 -12.22 -48.70
CA GLY A 881 30.96 -10.99 -48.98
C GLY A 881 30.81 -10.51 -50.42
N LYS A 882 31.83 -9.85 -50.94
CA LYS A 882 31.93 -9.44 -52.33
C LYS A 882 32.76 -10.45 -53.14
N PRO A 883 32.62 -10.52 -54.46
CA PRO A 883 33.40 -11.42 -55.34
C PRO A 883 34.91 -11.32 -55.10
N THR A 884 35.41 -10.16 -54.69
CA THR A 884 36.84 -9.96 -54.39
C THR A 884 37.21 -10.26 -52.93
N LEU A 885 36.33 -10.09 -51.94
CA LEU A 885 36.63 -10.20 -50.52
C LEU A 885 35.44 -10.87 -49.79
N ALA A 886 35.65 -11.99 -49.17
CA ALA A 886 34.64 -12.70 -48.41
C ALA A 886 35.21 -13.16 -47.06
N GLN A 887 34.31 -13.37 -46.08
CA GLN A 887 34.67 -13.85 -44.72
C GLN A 887 33.69 -14.91 -44.26
N ALA A 888 34.18 -15.77 -43.37
CA ALA A 888 33.36 -16.79 -42.70
C ALA A 888 33.80 -16.97 -41.25
N GLY A 889 32.81 -17.33 -40.40
CA GLY A 889 33.04 -17.93 -39.11
C GLY A 889 32.80 -19.44 -39.19
N ALA A 890 33.54 -20.25 -38.45
CA ALA A 890 33.33 -21.68 -38.39
C ALA A 890 33.25 -22.21 -36.94
N ARG A 891 32.73 -23.43 -36.75
CA ARG A 891 32.44 -23.96 -35.43
C ARG A 891 33.55 -24.81 -34.89
N ASP A 892 34.37 -25.43 -35.76
CA ASP A 892 35.45 -26.33 -35.38
C ASP A 892 36.71 -26.11 -36.21
N ALA A 893 37.89 -26.11 -35.54
CA ALA A 893 39.16 -25.90 -36.18
C ALA A 893 39.88 -27.20 -36.60
N ALA A 894 39.34 -28.39 -36.28
CA ALA A 894 40.04 -29.69 -36.45
C ALA A 894 40.49 -29.95 -37.89
N MET A 895 39.69 -29.57 -38.87
CA MET A 895 39.98 -29.75 -40.31
C MET A 895 40.63 -28.54 -40.98
N LEU A 896 40.90 -27.44 -40.24
CA LEU A 896 41.32 -26.15 -40.82
C LEU A 896 42.57 -26.26 -41.67
N SER A 897 43.62 -26.92 -41.19
CA SER A 897 44.89 -27.05 -41.97
C SER A 897 44.68 -27.82 -43.27
N LYS A 898 43.90 -28.91 -43.25
CA LYS A 898 43.62 -29.73 -44.44
C LYS A 898 42.83 -28.94 -45.48
N VAL A 899 41.88 -28.14 -45.00
CA VAL A 899 41.05 -27.30 -45.91
C VAL A 899 41.86 -26.15 -46.51
N LEU A 900 42.77 -25.55 -45.70
CA LEU A 900 43.72 -24.52 -46.22
C LEU A 900 44.66 -25.08 -47.30
N ASP A 901 45.12 -26.31 -47.12
CA ASP A 901 46.00 -26.99 -48.09
C ASP A 901 45.24 -27.23 -49.41
N SER A 902 43.98 -27.51 -49.40
CA SER A 902 43.14 -27.77 -50.61
C SER A 902 42.75 -26.49 -51.40
N VAL A 903 43.12 -25.31 -50.92
CA VAL A 903 42.83 -24.03 -51.61
C VAL A 903 43.57 -23.97 -52.97
N GLN A 904 44.75 -24.53 -53.05
CA GLN A 904 45.56 -24.58 -54.30
C GLN A 904 44.86 -25.43 -55.35
N ASP A 905 44.39 -26.61 -55.00
CA ASP A 905 43.66 -27.52 -55.89
C ASP A 905 42.33 -26.88 -56.37
N TRP A 906 41.61 -26.19 -55.42
CA TRP A 906 40.43 -25.48 -55.78
C TRP A 906 40.65 -24.37 -56.83
N VAL A 907 41.77 -23.61 -56.71
CA VAL A 907 42.15 -22.58 -57.68
C VAL A 907 42.44 -23.20 -59.03
N ALA A 908 43.21 -24.31 -59.06
CA ALA A 908 43.58 -25.02 -60.30
C ALA A 908 42.36 -25.59 -61.04
N GLU A 909 41.38 -26.15 -60.34
CA GLU A 909 40.14 -26.68 -60.90
C GLU A 909 39.22 -25.61 -61.46
N HIS A 910 39.14 -24.44 -60.86
CA HIS A 910 38.23 -23.35 -61.30
C HIS A 910 38.80 -22.50 -62.41
N LEU A 911 40.09 -22.62 -62.72
CA LEU A 911 40.72 -22.01 -63.85
C LEU A 911 40.47 -22.80 -65.16
N LYS A 912 40.19 -24.10 -65.07
CA LYS A 912 39.97 -24.98 -66.22
C LYS A 912 38.52 -24.93 -66.78
N LYS A 913 37.62 -24.22 -66.04
CA LYS A 913 36.26 -23.97 -66.48
C LYS A 913 36.14 -22.61 -67.15
#